data_cb447e6206e455263e30d7a4affc69e4
#
_entry.id   cb447e6206e455263e30d7a4affc69e4
#
_cell.length_a   1.000
_cell.length_b   1.000
_cell.length_c   1.000
_cell.angle_alpha   90.00
_cell.angle_beta   90.00
_cell.angle_gamma   90.00
#
_symmetry.space_group_name_H-M   'P 1'
#
loop_
_entity.id
_entity.type
_entity.pdbx_description
1 polymer ?
#
loop_
_entity_poly.entity_id
_entity_poly.type
_entity_poly.pdbx_seq_one_letter_code
_entity_poly.pdbx_strand_id
1 'polypeptide(L)'
;MTESQKNIPVASDDQSDSHEFQNEWRMEMHEWVESLQAVKDSYSEREVKELLRELQNFALSHGISLSEATLNTPYRNTIPLSEQPSYPGDIEMESKIENIIRWNAMAMVLQAYDLGEGLGGHIATYASTATMTEVALNHFIKSRTENYQGDMLNIQAHSSPGIYSRAFLEGRLSIEEIGNFRRELQKDGGLPSYPHPRRRPELWPSPTASMGLNGVSSIYYARFSKYLENRGLLSKKGGKIWAFLGDGEMDEPETIGTINIASREKLDNLIFVVNCNLQRLDGPVRGNGKIIQELEAVFRGSGWDVIKVIWGSEWDPLFAIDQNDVMQRRMDEVLDGEYQMYSVSSGEDQRAHWVKDNNELESIMTNLSNDELKDIKRGGFDHKKLYAAFDRASKSSGKPTVILVKTLKGYGLGEGSEGRNIAHQKKTMSDEERVEIAERLGIPLSKEECISAKFYVPDQDSEEMRYMHKMRQKLGGYQPVRHEEYKSLKAPDLNQFSDFTDGIDRSISTTLALVRMMSKMLRDEKIGPYLVPIIPDEARTFGMDGLFSQAGIYSPSGQNYEPVDAGTISPYKEAKDGQILQEGICEAGALASFMAAGTAYSHSELPMIPIYIFYSIFGMQRVGDMVWACGDAMTKGFLIGGTAGRTTLNGEGVQHQDGHSHVLASVVPNMMTYDPAFAYELAV
;
A
#
# COMPACT_ATOMS: atom_id res chain seq x y z
N MET A 1 32.70 40.21 27.85
CA MET A 1 34.02 40.77 27.57
C MET A 1 34.84 39.60 27.05
N THR A 2 35.30 39.48 25.87
CA THR A 2 35.60 40.30 24.70
C THR A 2 35.62 39.37 23.48
N GLU A 3 34.89 39.77 22.47
CA GLU A 3 35.27 39.86 21.08
C GLU A 3 36.33 38.88 20.51
N SER A 4 35.89 38.01 19.61
CA SER A 4 36.48 37.92 18.28
C SER A 4 35.44 37.33 17.33
N GLN A 5 34.60 38.22 16.76
CA GLN A 5 33.91 37.95 15.51
C GLN A 5 34.97 37.96 14.38
N LYS A 6 35.35 36.81 13.89
CA LYS A 6 36.03 36.74 12.59
C LYS A 6 34.98 36.95 11.49
N ASN A 7 35.10 38.07 10.78
CA ASN A 7 34.40 38.39 9.59
C ASN A 7 34.59 37.25 8.58
N ILE A 8 33.52 36.61 8.19
CA ILE A 8 33.47 35.81 6.98
C ILE A 8 33.35 36.79 5.83
N PRO A 9 34.23 36.79 4.83
CA PRO A 9 34.12 37.69 3.67
C PRO A 9 32.84 37.35 2.88
N VAL A 10 32.04 38.38 2.61
CA VAL A 10 30.97 38.31 1.60
C VAL A 10 31.65 38.26 0.25
N ALA A 11 31.49 37.15 -0.48
CA ALA A 11 32.09 36.94 -1.82
C ALA A 11 31.62 38.01 -2.80
N SER A 12 32.56 38.67 -3.45
CA SER A 12 32.36 39.47 -4.65
C SER A 12 32.26 38.52 -5.85
N ASP A 13 31.36 38.82 -6.80
CA ASP A 13 31.15 38.09 -8.07
C ASP A 13 32.42 38.09 -8.94
N ASP A 14 33.25 37.04 -8.77
CA ASP A 14 34.31 36.73 -9.72
C ASP A 14 34.31 35.24 -10.02
N GLN A 15 34.06 34.84 -11.26
CA GLN A 15 33.86 33.45 -11.70
C GLN A 15 35.09 32.55 -11.49
N SER A 16 36.30 33.10 -11.35
CA SER A 16 37.51 32.33 -11.06
C SER A 16 37.60 31.85 -9.63
N ASP A 17 37.18 32.67 -8.66
CA ASP A 17 37.15 32.31 -7.23
C ASP A 17 36.08 31.23 -6.90
N SER A 18 35.04 31.14 -7.71
CA SER A 18 33.97 30.14 -7.52
C SER A 18 34.41 28.72 -7.84
N HIS A 19 35.29 28.51 -8.83
CA HIS A 19 35.79 27.18 -9.19
C HIS A 19 36.83 26.65 -8.18
N GLU A 20 37.67 27.48 -7.66
CA GLU A 20 38.70 27.11 -6.67
C GLU A 20 38.00 26.74 -5.33
N PHE A 21 37.06 27.56 -4.86
CA PHE A 21 36.25 27.28 -3.68
C PHE A 21 35.43 25.99 -3.85
N GLN A 22 34.82 25.74 -4.99
CA GLN A 22 34.07 24.50 -5.25
C GLN A 22 34.97 23.26 -5.20
N ASN A 23 36.20 23.34 -5.68
CA ASN A 23 37.16 22.25 -5.65
C ASN A 23 37.65 21.98 -4.21
N GLU A 24 37.99 23.03 -3.45
CA GLU A 24 38.35 22.90 -2.02
C GLU A 24 37.19 22.29 -1.21
N TRP A 25 35.97 22.75 -1.42
CA TRP A 25 34.81 22.20 -0.74
C TRP A 25 34.56 20.72 -1.07
N ARG A 26 34.78 20.30 -2.32
CA ARG A 26 34.69 18.89 -2.71
C ARG A 26 35.75 18.03 -2.04
N MET A 27 36.96 18.51 -1.92
CA MET A 27 38.02 17.79 -1.21
C MET A 27 37.68 17.63 0.25
N GLU A 28 37.21 18.68 0.94
CA GLU A 28 36.77 18.63 2.32
C GLU A 28 35.64 17.61 2.50
N MET A 29 34.61 17.63 1.64
CA MET A 29 33.53 16.64 1.69
C MET A 29 34.04 15.22 1.50
N HIS A 30 34.99 15.01 0.59
CA HIS A 30 35.56 13.68 0.35
C HIS A 30 36.31 13.16 1.59
N GLU A 31 37.11 13.99 2.24
CA GLU A 31 37.82 13.65 3.46
C GLU A 31 36.87 13.28 4.61
N TRP A 32 35.75 13.99 4.76
CA TRP A 32 34.71 13.64 5.74
C TRP A 32 34.04 12.29 5.45
N VAL A 33 33.76 12.00 4.18
CA VAL A 33 33.18 10.71 3.77
C VAL A 33 34.17 9.56 3.99
N GLU A 34 35.45 9.74 3.64
CA GLU A 34 36.51 8.75 3.92
C GLU A 34 36.67 8.50 5.41
N SER A 35 36.64 9.56 6.23
CA SER A 35 36.71 9.46 7.69
C SER A 35 35.51 8.67 8.26
N LEU A 36 34.31 8.92 7.75
CA LEU A 36 33.13 8.17 8.15
C LEU A 36 33.20 6.70 7.69
N GLN A 37 33.75 6.42 6.51
CA GLN A 37 33.98 5.06 6.03
C GLN A 37 34.99 4.34 6.95
N ALA A 38 36.05 4.97 7.36
CA ALA A 38 37.01 4.39 8.31
C ALA A 38 36.37 4.06 9.67
N VAL A 39 35.46 4.90 10.14
CA VAL A 39 34.67 4.63 11.36
C VAL A 39 33.77 3.42 11.13
N LYS A 40 33.06 3.35 10.00
CA LYS A 40 32.20 2.23 9.64
C LYS A 40 32.96 0.89 9.57
N ASP A 41 34.20 0.93 9.07
CA ASP A 41 35.03 -0.29 8.93
C ASP A 41 35.66 -0.75 10.24
N SER A 42 35.79 0.18 11.21
CA SER A 42 36.46 -0.06 12.50
C SER A 42 35.49 -0.31 13.66
N TYR A 43 34.25 0.16 13.54
CA TYR A 43 33.26 0.13 14.62
C TYR A 43 31.93 -0.49 14.16
N SER A 44 31.02 -0.75 15.10
CA SER A 44 29.70 -1.29 14.76
C SER A 44 28.74 -0.21 14.23
N GLU A 45 27.65 -0.64 13.62
CA GLU A 45 26.58 0.25 13.15
C GLU A 45 26.04 1.17 14.25
N ARG A 46 26.13 0.75 15.51
CA ARG A 46 25.70 1.54 16.67
C ARG A 46 26.55 2.79 16.86
N GLU A 47 27.88 2.64 16.84
CA GLU A 47 28.80 3.76 17.04
C GLU A 47 28.74 4.74 15.86
N VAL A 48 28.59 4.23 14.63
CA VAL A 48 28.37 5.09 13.44
C VAL A 48 27.10 5.94 13.60
N LYS A 49 26.00 5.34 14.07
CA LYS A 49 24.75 6.08 14.33
C LYS A 49 24.90 7.09 15.45
N GLU A 50 25.67 6.79 16.47
CA GLU A 50 25.96 7.71 17.58
C GLU A 50 26.75 8.92 17.10
N LEU A 51 27.80 8.71 16.30
CA LEU A 51 28.58 9.80 15.69
C LEU A 51 27.70 10.71 14.81
N LEU A 52 26.91 10.13 13.91
CA LEU A 52 26.01 10.90 13.05
C LEU A 52 24.99 11.71 13.85
N ARG A 53 24.50 11.18 14.97
CA ARG A 53 23.60 11.90 15.88
C ARG A 53 24.28 13.08 16.54
N GLU A 54 25.52 12.93 16.96
CA GLU A 54 26.28 14.03 17.56
C GLU A 54 26.56 15.15 16.53
N LEU A 55 26.90 14.81 15.29
CA LEU A 55 27.05 15.80 14.22
C LEU A 55 25.75 16.54 13.94
N GLN A 56 24.63 15.82 13.92
CA GLN A 56 23.30 16.40 13.76
C GLN A 56 22.94 17.36 14.92
N ASN A 57 23.18 16.93 16.17
CA ASN A 57 22.97 17.75 17.35
C ASN A 57 23.82 19.03 17.32
N PHE A 58 25.08 18.90 16.89
CA PHE A 58 25.98 20.05 16.72
C PHE A 58 25.38 21.05 15.71
N ALA A 59 24.97 20.58 14.53
CA ALA A 59 24.38 21.43 13.50
C ALA A 59 23.14 22.19 14.02
N LEU A 60 22.21 21.47 14.65
CA LEU A 60 20.97 22.04 15.20
C LEU A 60 21.25 23.06 16.32
N SER A 61 22.21 22.78 17.22
CA SER A 61 22.55 23.67 18.31
C SER A 61 23.20 24.99 17.84
N HIS A 62 23.75 25.00 16.63
CA HIS A 62 24.31 26.18 15.98
C HIS A 62 23.35 26.86 14.99
N GLY A 63 22.06 26.49 15.01
CA GLY A 63 21.03 27.12 14.18
C GLY A 63 21.07 26.70 12.70
N ILE A 64 21.84 25.65 12.38
CA ILE A 64 21.86 25.08 11.05
C ILE A 64 20.61 24.19 10.92
N SER A 65 19.63 24.65 10.14
CA SER A 65 18.45 23.84 9.83
C SER A 65 18.86 22.69 8.92
N LEU A 66 18.71 21.48 9.45
CA LEU A 66 18.79 20.29 8.62
C LEU A 66 17.49 20.22 7.85
N SER A 67 17.48 20.68 6.62
CA SER A 67 16.31 20.66 5.76
C SER A 67 15.86 19.21 5.45
N GLU A 68 14.74 19.06 4.77
CA GLU A 68 14.20 17.77 4.27
C GLU A 68 15.26 16.88 3.61
N ALA A 69 16.33 17.47 3.06
CA ALA A 69 17.46 16.79 2.44
C ALA A 69 18.18 15.77 3.33
N THR A 70 18.06 15.83 4.66
CA THR A 70 18.76 14.89 5.57
C THR A 70 18.13 13.49 5.60
N LEU A 71 16.88 13.33 5.17
CA LEU A 71 16.20 12.04 5.09
C LEU A 71 16.18 11.47 3.68
N ASN A 72 16.53 12.27 2.67
CA ASN A 72 16.56 11.86 1.28
C ASN A 72 17.93 11.34 0.86
N THR A 73 17.91 10.32 0.02
CA THR A 73 19.08 9.88 -0.74
C THR A 73 19.02 10.49 -2.15
N PRO A 74 20.14 10.55 -2.91
CA PRO A 74 20.14 11.05 -4.28
C PRO A 74 19.02 10.44 -5.15
N TYR A 75 18.54 11.16 -6.16
CA TYR A 75 17.45 10.72 -7.05
C TYR A 75 17.92 9.62 -8.02
N ARG A 76 18.28 8.48 -7.42
CA ARG A 76 18.76 7.27 -8.12
C ARG A 76 18.27 6.00 -7.42
N ASN A 77 18.51 4.86 -8.05
CA ASN A 77 18.16 3.56 -7.49
C ASN A 77 18.86 3.31 -6.16
N THR A 78 18.13 2.80 -5.17
CA THR A 78 18.71 2.46 -3.84
C THR A 78 19.67 1.28 -3.93
N ILE A 79 19.40 0.31 -4.81
CA ILE A 79 20.24 -0.90 -4.97
C ILE A 79 21.23 -0.64 -6.11
N PRO A 80 22.54 -0.55 -5.81
CA PRO A 80 23.55 -0.38 -6.85
C PRO A 80 23.68 -1.65 -7.71
N LEU A 81 24.22 -1.50 -8.92
CA LEU A 81 24.38 -2.60 -9.87
C LEU A 81 25.14 -3.78 -9.27
N SER A 82 26.16 -3.54 -8.44
CA SER A 82 26.98 -4.55 -7.78
C SER A 82 26.24 -5.42 -6.77
N GLU A 83 25.11 -4.93 -6.23
CA GLU A 83 24.27 -5.65 -5.25
C GLU A 83 23.04 -6.30 -5.88
N GLN A 84 22.84 -6.14 -7.19
CA GLN A 84 21.67 -6.71 -7.85
C GLN A 84 21.83 -8.21 -8.06
N PRO A 85 20.87 -9.02 -7.61
CA PRO A 85 20.86 -10.44 -7.90
C PRO A 85 20.63 -10.70 -9.39
N SER A 86 21.13 -11.82 -9.89
CA SER A 86 20.82 -12.27 -11.25
C SER A 86 19.32 -12.50 -11.40
N TYR A 87 18.74 -12.05 -12.51
CA TYR A 87 17.35 -12.32 -12.82
C TYR A 87 17.13 -13.81 -13.08
N PRO A 88 16.20 -14.48 -12.38
CA PRO A 88 16.06 -15.94 -12.47
C PRO A 88 15.10 -16.40 -13.57
N GLY A 89 14.40 -15.47 -14.22
CA GLY A 89 13.40 -15.73 -15.25
C GLY A 89 13.93 -15.51 -16.66
N ASP A 90 13.06 -15.74 -17.63
CA ASP A 90 13.26 -15.42 -19.04
C ASP A 90 12.56 -14.10 -19.35
N ILE A 91 13.33 -13.02 -19.43
CA ILE A 91 12.81 -11.65 -19.61
C ILE A 91 12.05 -11.51 -20.94
N GLU A 92 12.52 -12.17 -22.01
CA GLU A 92 11.89 -12.10 -23.32
C GLU A 92 10.51 -12.79 -23.28
N MET A 93 10.46 -13.96 -22.69
CA MET A 93 9.21 -14.72 -22.49
C MET A 93 8.24 -13.95 -21.58
N GLU A 94 8.74 -13.40 -20.47
CA GLU A 94 7.89 -12.63 -19.53
C GLU A 94 7.36 -11.35 -20.15
N SER A 95 8.18 -10.65 -20.94
CA SER A 95 7.75 -9.47 -21.70
C SER A 95 6.68 -9.81 -22.74
N LYS A 96 6.80 -10.97 -23.41
CA LYS A 96 5.79 -11.43 -24.35
C LYS A 96 4.45 -11.72 -23.66
N ILE A 97 4.49 -12.40 -22.52
CA ILE A 97 3.27 -12.66 -21.71
C ILE A 97 2.66 -11.35 -21.20
N GLU A 98 3.48 -10.44 -20.69
CA GLU A 98 3.05 -9.11 -20.25
C GLU A 98 2.34 -8.35 -21.38
N ASN A 99 2.86 -8.39 -22.60
CA ASN A 99 2.27 -7.74 -23.76
C ASN A 99 0.90 -8.33 -24.12
N ILE A 100 0.74 -9.65 -24.01
CA ILE A 100 -0.56 -10.31 -24.20
C ILE A 100 -1.57 -9.85 -23.14
N ILE A 101 -1.15 -9.77 -21.88
CA ILE A 101 -1.99 -9.27 -20.78
C ILE A 101 -2.36 -7.80 -21.01
N ARG A 102 -1.40 -6.95 -21.44
CA ARG A 102 -1.65 -5.54 -21.79
C ARG A 102 -2.69 -5.40 -22.89
N TRP A 103 -2.55 -6.19 -23.96
CA TRP A 103 -3.51 -6.21 -25.06
C TRP A 103 -4.91 -6.57 -24.58
N ASN A 104 -5.07 -7.69 -23.88
CA ASN A 104 -6.38 -8.15 -23.41
C ASN A 104 -7.03 -7.19 -22.41
N ALA A 105 -6.25 -6.58 -21.53
CA ALA A 105 -6.72 -5.55 -20.61
C ALA A 105 -7.22 -4.30 -21.35
N MET A 106 -6.53 -3.89 -22.42
CA MET A 106 -6.95 -2.81 -23.28
C MET A 106 -8.21 -3.20 -24.08
N ALA A 107 -8.22 -4.38 -24.70
CA ALA A 107 -9.34 -4.90 -25.45
C ALA A 107 -10.63 -4.95 -24.63
N MET A 108 -10.54 -5.39 -23.36
CA MET A 108 -11.65 -5.40 -22.41
C MET A 108 -12.27 -4.00 -22.22
N VAL A 109 -11.43 -2.97 -22.03
CA VAL A 109 -11.87 -1.58 -21.86
C VAL A 109 -12.49 -1.03 -23.15
N LEU A 110 -11.88 -1.31 -24.31
CA LEU A 110 -12.37 -0.86 -25.61
C LEU A 110 -13.70 -1.52 -25.98
N GLN A 111 -13.82 -2.85 -25.80
CA GLN A 111 -15.09 -3.54 -26.05
C GLN A 111 -16.22 -3.01 -25.14
N ALA A 112 -15.93 -2.78 -23.86
CA ALA A 112 -16.90 -2.19 -22.94
C ALA A 112 -17.33 -0.77 -23.39
N TYR A 113 -16.43 0.01 -23.95
CA TYR A 113 -16.75 1.33 -24.52
C TYR A 113 -17.59 1.21 -25.80
N ASP A 114 -17.21 0.30 -26.69
CA ASP A 114 -17.87 0.10 -28.00
C ASP A 114 -19.33 -0.38 -27.83
N LEU A 115 -19.71 -0.95 -26.68
CA LEU A 115 -21.12 -1.23 -26.34
C LEU A 115 -21.97 0.03 -26.16
N GLY A 116 -21.39 1.19 -26.00
CA GLY A 116 -22.05 2.51 -26.03
C GLY A 116 -22.82 2.93 -24.78
N GLU A 117 -23.04 2.09 -23.79
CA GLU A 117 -23.90 2.32 -22.62
C GLU A 117 -23.25 3.22 -21.55
N GLY A 118 -22.31 4.11 -21.92
CA GLY A 118 -21.52 4.92 -20.99
C GLY A 118 -20.46 4.13 -20.22
N LEU A 119 -20.24 2.88 -20.64
CA LEU A 119 -19.25 1.97 -20.07
C LEU A 119 -17.82 2.42 -20.43
N GLY A 120 -16.90 1.53 -20.57
CA GLY A 120 -15.49 1.80 -20.80
C GLY A 120 -14.68 1.38 -19.61
N GLY A 121 -13.68 2.17 -19.22
CA GLY A 121 -12.82 1.80 -18.10
C GLY A 121 -11.59 2.69 -18.01
N HIS A 122 -10.65 2.26 -17.19
CA HIS A 122 -9.35 2.89 -17.05
C HIS A 122 -8.27 1.86 -17.36
N ILE A 123 -7.34 2.20 -18.25
CA ILE A 123 -6.25 1.30 -18.65
C ILE A 123 -4.87 1.89 -18.30
N ALA A 124 -4.77 3.22 -18.24
CA ALA A 124 -3.50 3.92 -18.10
C ALA A 124 -2.74 3.57 -16.79
N THR A 125 -3.46 3.29 -15.71
CA THR A 125 -2.84 2.88 -14.44
C THR A 125 -2.24 1.48 -14.56
N TYR A 126 -3.00 0.51 -15.08
CA TYR A 126 -2.45 -0.82 -15.32
C TYR A 126 -1.27 -0.77 -16.28
N ALA A 127 -1.38 -0.01 -17.36
CA ALA A 127 -0.28 0.17 -18.31
C ALA A 127 1.03 0.61 -17.65
N SER A 128 0.95 1.45 -16.61
CA SER A 128 2.13 1.85 -15.82
C SER A 128 2.60 0.80 -14.80
N THR A 129 1.72 -0.10 -14.35
CA THR A 129 2.03 -1.10 -13.31
C THR A 129 2.28 -2.50 -13.86
N ALA A 130 2.13 -2.73 -15.16
CA ALA A 130 2.15 -4.07 -15.74
C ALA A 130 3.43 -4.84 -15.42
N THR A 131 4.61 -4.29 -15.74
CA THR A 131 5.89 -4.97 -15.50
C THR A 131 6.11 -5.29 -14.02
N MET A 132 5.83 -4.33 -13.11
CA MET A 132 5.99 -4.59 -11.67
C MET A 132 5.00 -5.64 -11.16
N THR A 133 3.79 -5.69 -11.71
CA THR A 133 2.79 -6.69 -11.35
C THR A 133 3.22 -8.09 -11.82
N GLU A 134 3.71 -8.20 -13.06
CA GLU A 134 4.14 -9.46 -13.63
C GLU A 134 5.39 -10.02 -12.91
N VAL A 135 6.39 -9.18 -12.64
CA VAL A 135 7.58 -9.60 -11.87
C VAL A 135 7.19 -10.07 -10.47
N ALA A 136 6.28 -9.35 -9.80
CA ALA A 136 5.80 -9.75 -8.48
C ALA A 136 5.05 -11.09 -8.51
N LEU A 137 4.14 -11.29 -9.46
CA LEU A 137 3.36 -12.51 -9.61
C LEU A 137 4.21 -13.70 -10.07
N ASN A 138 5.23 -13.49 -10.89
CA ASN A 138 6.08 -14.57 -11.41
C ASN A 138 7.12 -15.04 -10.40
N HIS A 139 7.58 -14.18 -9.47
CA HIS A 139 8.75 -14.50 -8.64
C HIS A 139 8.55 -14.38 -7.13
N PHE A 140 7.56 -13.64 -6.63
CA PHE A 140 7.50 -13.30 -5.21
C PHE A 140 6.19 -13.65 -4.51
N ILE A 141 5.04 -13.29 -5.07
CA ILE A 141 3.74 -13.43 -4.39
C ILE A 141 3.33 -14.90 -4.35
N LYS A 142 3.34 -15.47 -3.15
CA LYS A 142 3.10 -16.89 -2.91
C LYS A 142 1.64 -17.17 -2.59
N SER A 143 1.12 -18.25 -3.13
CA SER A 143 -0.19 -18.77 -2.76
C SER A 143 -0.12 -19.60 -1.49
N ARG A 144 -1.28 -19.93 -0.96
CA ARG A 144 -1.44 -20.79 0.21
C ARG A 144 -0.94 -22.22 -0.09
N THR A 145 -0.23 -22.78 0.90
CA THR A 145 0.20 -24.17 0.89
C THR A 145 -0.16 -24.85 2.21
N GLU A 146 0.22 -26.09 2.38
CA GLU A 146 0.00 -26.82 3.63
C GLU A 146 0.62 -26.11 4.86
N ASN A 147 1.82 -25.51 4.68
CA ASN A 147 2.59 -24.91 5.78
C ASN A 147 2.71 -23.38 5.70
N TYR A 148 2.09 -22.76 4.73
CA TYR A 148 2.14 -21.32 4.49
C TYR A 148 0.75 -20.74 4.25
N GLN A 149 0.42 -19.63 4.91
CA GLN A 149 -0.91 -19.02 4.85
C GLN A 149 -1.24 -18.43 3.46
N GLY A 150 -0.22 -18.15 2.67
CA GLY A 150 -0.29 -17.41 1.41
C GLY A 150 -0.15 -15.90 1.64
N ASP A 151 0.32 -15.22 0.61
CA ASP A 151 0.41 -13.77 0.58
C ASP A 151 -0.96 -13.18 0.24
N MET A 152 -1.22 -11.97 0.72
CA MET A 152 -2.36 -11.17 0.31
C MET A 152 -1.89 -10.10 -0.67
N LEU A 153 -2.55 -10.01 -1.81
CA LEU A 153 -2.27 -9.03 -2.85
C LEU A 153 -3.40 -8.00 -2.91
N ASN A 154 -3.13 -6.79 -2.46
CA ASN A 154 -4.02 -5.64 -2.59
C ASN A 154 -3.50 -4.75 -3.72
N ILE A 155 -4.27 -4.59 -4.78
CA ILE A 155 -3.86 -3.80 -5.94
C ILE A 155 -4.50 -2.41 -5.92
N GLN A 156 -3.85 -1.47 -6.58
CA GLN A 156 -4.47 -0.20 -6.94
C GLN A 156 -5.73 -0.47 -7.79
N ALA A 157 -6.87 0.08 -7.40
CA ALA A 157 -8.17 -0.28 -7.98
C ALA A 157 -8.23 -0.14 -9.52
N HIS A 158 -7.61 0.91 -10.08
CA HIS A 158 -7.53 1.15 -11.52
C HIS A 158 -6.64 0.15 -12.28
N SER A 159 -5.90 -0.73 -11.58
CA SER A 159 -5.10 -1.80 -12.19
C SER A 159 -5.86 -3.12 -12.35
N SER A 160 -7.13 -3.20 -11.91
CA SER A 160 -7.96 -4.40 -12.02
C SER A 160 -8.06 -5.00 -13.44
N PRO A 161 -8.10 -4.21 -14.55
CA PRO A 161 -8.12 -4.79 -15.89
C PRO A 161 -6.97 -5.75 -16.18
N GLY A 162 -5.77 -5.45 -15.69
CA GLY A 162 -4.62 -6.34 -15.88
C GLY A 162 -4.74 -7.65 -15.09
N ILE A 163 -5.26 -7.60 -13.88
CA ILE A 163 -5.50 -8.81 -13.08
C ILE A 163 -6.58 -9.68 -13.70
N TYR A 164 -7.66 -9.08 -14.21
CA TYR A 164 -8.69 -9.82 -14.95
C TYR A 164 -8.13 -10.46 -16.22
N SER A 165 -7.35 -9.71 -16.99
CA SER A 165 -6.69 -10.22 -18.19
C SER A 165 -5.74 -11.38 -17.87
N ARG A 166 -4.95 -11.27 -16.81
CA ARG A 166 -4.08 -12.38 -16.36
C ARG A 166 -4.90 -13.58 -15.91
N ALA A 167 -5.93 -13.38 -15.09
CA ALA A 167 -6.82 -14.47 -14.64
C ALA A 167 -7.53 -15.16 -15.81
N PHE A 168 -7.84 -14.43 -16.87
CA PHE A 168 -8.36 -14.99 -18.11
C PHE A 168 -7.35 -15.90 -18.82
N LEU A 169 -6.10 -15.47 -18.97
CA LEU A 169 -5.04 -16.33 -19.51
C LEU A 169 -4.76 -17.54 -18.64
N GLU A 170 -4.87 -17.41 -17.33
CA GLU A 170 -4.73 -18.51 -16.36
C GLU A 170 -5.91 -19.49 -16.41
N GLY A 171 -6.95 -19.25 -17.22
CA GLY A 171 -8.15 -20.08 -17.32
C GLY A 171 -9.11 -19.96 -16.13
N ARG A 172 -8.98 -18.93 -15.32
CA ARG A 172 -9.81 -18.64 -14.13
C ARG A 172 -11.06 -17.81 -14.46
N LEU A 173 -11.07 -17.16 -15.60
CA LEU A 173 -12.18 -16.37 -16.12
C LEU A 173 -12.52 -16.85 -17.54
N SER A 174 -13.80 -16.86 -17.87
CA SER A 174 -14.27 -17.19 -19.23
C SER A 174 -14.19 -15.97 -20.14
N ILE A 175 -14.35 -16.20 -21.46
CA ILE A 175 -14.40 -15.13 -22.46
C ILE A 175 -15.67 -14.29 -22.31
N GLU A 176 -16.76 -14.89 -21.87
CA GLU A 176 -18.02 -14.21 -21.59
C GLU A 176 -17.89 -13.28 -20.38
N GLU A 177 -17.21 -13.73 -19.31
CA GLU A 177 -16.99 -12.93 -18.13
C GLU A 177 -16.11 -11.71 -18.41
N ILE A 178 -14.99 -11.88 -19.13
CA ILE A 178 -14.10 -10.77 -19.47
C ILE A 178 -14.75 -9.80 -20.48
N GLY A 179 -15.57 -10.32 -21.41
CA GLY A 179 -16.37 -9.53 -22.35
C GLY A 179 -17.51 -8.74 -21.68
N ASN A 180 -17.91 -9.14 -20.48
CA ASN A 180 -18.89 -8.45 -19.65
C ASN A 180 -18.23 -7.56 -18.56
N PHE A 181 -17.09 -6.96 -18.86
CA PHE A 181 -16.47 -6.00 -17.96
C PHE A 181 -17.38 -4.81 -17.68
N ARG A 182 -17.56 -4.45 -16.41
CA ARG A 182 -18.51 -3.45 -15.91
C ARG A 182 -19.98 -3.79 -16.13
N ARG A 183 -20.27 -5.06 -16.36
CA ARG A 183 -21.62 -5.60 -16.54
C ARG A 183 -21.84 -6.81 -15.64
N GLU A 184 -21.50 -6.67 -14.38
CA GLU A 184 -21.47 -7.73 -13.35
C GLU A 184 -22.82 -8.38 -13.07
N LEU A 185 -23.92 -7.79 -13.52
CA LEU A 185 -25.29 -8.34 -13.37
C LEU A 185 -25.79 -9.14 -14.57
N GLN A 186 -24.95 -9.35 -15.58
CA GLN A 186 -25.31 -10.17 -16.74
C GLN A 186 -25.52 -11.63 -16.34
N LYS A 187 -26.44 -12.30 -17.06
CA LYS A 187 -26.83 -13.68 -16.77
C LYS A 187 -25.66 -14.67 -16.84
N ASP A 188 -24.75 -14.43 -17.77
CA ASP A 188 -23.57 -15.28 -18.03
C ASP A 188 -22.35 -14.85 -17.20
N GLY A 189 -22.58 -14.01 -16.20
CA GLY A 189 -21.55 -13.43 -15.35
C GLY A 189 -20.95 -12.16 -15.95
N GLY A 190 -20.18 -11.44 -15.14
CA GLY A 190 -19.47 -10.22 -15.55
C GLY A 190 -18.53 -9.77 -14.47
N LEU A 191 -17.71 -8.75 -14.79
CA LEU A 191 -16.65 -8.27 -13.92
C LEU A 191 -16.97 -6.88 -13.41
N PRO A 192 -16.81 -6.63 -12.09
CA PRO A 192 -16.91 -5.30 -11.52
C PRO A 192 -15.74 -4.43 -11.99
N SER A 193 -15.96 -3.11 -11.95
CA SER A 193 -14.94 -2.11 -12.35
C SER A 193 -13.64 -2.22 -11.57
N TYR A 194 -13.75 -2.56 -10.29
CA TYR A 194 -12.67 -2.55 -9.30
C TYR A 194 -12.71 -3.81 -8.43
N PRO A 195 -11.66 -4.09 -7.64
CA PRO A 195 -11.67 -5.19 -6.70
C PRO A 195 -12.89 -5.15 -5.78
N HIS A 196 -13.71 -6.20 -5.85
CA HIS A 196 -14.97 -6.29 -5.11
C HIS A 196 -15.21 -7.72 -4.62
N PRO A 197 -14.81 -8.05 -3.38
CA PRO A 197 -14.90 -9.41 -2.83
C PRO A 197 -16.31 -10.01 -2.86
N ARG A 198 -17.34 -9.21 -2.62
CA ARG A 198 -18.73 -9.69 -2.67
C ARG A 198 -19.19 -10.08 -4.07
N ARG A 199 -18.65 -9.44 -5.13
CA ARG A 199 -19.00 -9.75 -6.52
C ARG A 199 -18.14 -10.84 -7.14
N ARG A 200 -16.87 -10.89 -6.72
CA ARG A 200 -15.89 -11.90 -7.16
C ARG A 200 -15.15 -12.47 -5.94
N PRO A 201 -15.88 -13.25 -5.10
CA PRO A 201 -15.33 -13.73 -3.83
C PRO A 201 -14.17 -14.70 -3.98
N GLU A 202 -14.02 -15.35 -5.13
CA GLU A 202 -12.93 -16.28 -5.43
C GLU A 202 -11.64 -15.56 -5.87
N LEU A 203 -11.74 -14.29 -6.23
CA LEU A 203 -10.61 -13.54 -6.82
C LEU A 203 -10.08 -12.46 -5.85
N TRP A 204 -10.96 -11.63 -5.27
CA TRP A 204 -10.53 -10.44 -4.57
C TRP A 204 -10.44 -10.62 -3.05
N PRO A 205 -9.24 -10.46 -2.44
CA PRO A 205 -9.09 -10.57 -0.99
C PRO A 205 -9.67 -9.36 -0.24
N SER A 206 -9.60 -8.16 -0.83
CA SER A 206 -10.01 -6.90 -0.22
C SER A 206 -10.59 -5.95 -1.26
N PRO A 207 -11.56 -5.08 -0.92
CA PRO A 207 -11.96 -3.97 -1.76
C PRO A 207 -10.88 -2.87 -1.69
N THR A 208 -10.58 -2.25 -2.83
CA THR A 208 -9.59 -1.17 -2.93
C THR A 208 -10.14 0.05 -3.67
N ALA A 209 -11.46 0.08 -3.87
CA ALA A 209 -12.11 1.13 -4.66
C ALA A 209 -12.21 2.49 -3.94
N SER A 210 -12.23 2.51 -2.60
CA SER A 210 -12.03 3.75 -1.83
C SER A 210 -10.58 4.17 -1.95
N MET A 211 -10.32 5.03 -2.95
CA MET A 211 -8.97 5.42 -3.33
C MET A 211 -8.24 6.09 -2.16
N GLY A 212 -7.02 5.62 -1.88
CA GLY A 212 -6.19 6.06 -0.76
C GLY A 212 -6.38 5.25 0.52
N LEU A 213 -7.50 4.54 0.73
CA LEU A 213 -7.74 3.73 1.93
C LEU A 213 -7.13 2.31 1.83
N ASN A 214 -6.63 1.90 0.67
CA ASN A 214 -5.93 0.62 0.50
C ASN A 214 -4.67 0.55 1.39
N GLY A 215 -3.95 1.66 1.56
CA GLY A 215 -2.75 1.74 2.40
C GLY A 215 -3.05 1.44 3.87
N VAL A 216 -3.98 2.19 4.48
CA VAL A 216 -4.38 1.96 5.88
C VAL A 216 -4.92 0.55 6.10
N SER A 217 -5.78 0.06 5.22
CA SER A 217 -6.31 -1.31 5.31
C SER A 217 -5.20 -2.35 5.28
N SER A 218 -4.22 -2.21 4.39
CA SER A 218 -3.08 -3.14 4.26
C SER A 218 -2.17 -3.14 5.49
N ILE A 219 -1.95 -1.98 6.14
CA ILE A 219 -1.24 -1.89 7.41
C ILE A 219 -1.94 -2.74 8.48
N TYR A 220 -3.24 -2.61 8.59
CA TYR A 220 -4.01 -3.33 9.60
C TYR A 220 -4.21 -4.82 9.28
N TYR A 221 -4.26 -5.21 8.02
CA TYR A 221 -4.17 -6.64 7.64
C TYR A 221 -2.82 -7.25 8.06
N ALA A 222 -1.71 -6.54 7.84
CA ALA A 222 -0.39 -7.01 8.26
C ALA A 222 -0.27 -7.09 9.78
N ARG A 223 -0.78 -6.10 10.49
CA ARG A 223 -0.85 -6.06 11.95
C ARG A 223 -1.69 -7.19 12.51
N PHE A 224 -2.87 -7.42 11.93
CA PHE A 224 -3.76 -8.48 12.40
C PHE A 224 -3.19 -9.88 12.16
N SER A 225 -2.45 -10.08 11.07
CA SER A 225 -1.70 -11.33 10.85
C SER A 225 -0.68 -11.57 11.97
N LYS A 226 0.08 -10.53 12.39
CA LYS A 226 1.00 -10.61 13.54
C LYS A 226 0.28 -10.82 14.88
N TYR A 227 -0.88 -10.21 15.06
CA TYR A 227 -1.74 -10.44 16.22
C TYR A 227 -2.15 -11.91 16.33
N LEU A 228 -2.59 -12.53 15.25
CA LEU A 228 -2.94 -13.95 15.22
C LEU A 228 -1.75 -14.85 15.49
N GLU A 229 -0.56 -14.51 14.91
CA GLU A 229 0.70 -15.22 15.14
C GLU A 229 1.11 -15.15 16.63
N ASN A 230 1.10 -13.96 17.22
CA ASN A 230 1.49 -13.73 18.61
C ASN A 230 0.55 -14.39 19.62
N ARG A 231 -0.72 -14.57 19.27
CA ARG A 231 -1.71 -15.30 20.05
C ARG A 231 -1.67 -16.82 19.82
N GLY A 232 -0.80 -17.31 18.95
CA GLY A 232 -0.68 -18.73 18.66
C GLY A 232 -1.90 -19.34 17.95
N LEU A 233 -2.72 -18.51 17.27
CA LEU A 233 -3.92 -18.95 16.58
C LEU A 233 -3.67 -19.46 15.16
N LEU A 234 -2.55 -19.06 14.53
CA LEU A 234 -2.19 -19.53 13.20
C LEU A 234 -1.61 -20.93 13.24
N SER A 235 -2.19 -21.83 12.47
CA SER A 235 -1.66 -23.19 12.27
C SER A 235 -0.54 -23.26 11.22
N LYS A 236 -0.42 -22.23 10.39
CA LYS A 236 0.52 -22.09 9.29
C LYS A 236 1.37 -20.84 9.49
N LYS A 237 2.56 -20.80 8.88
CA LYS A 237 3.37 -19.58 8.86
C LYS A 237 2.59 -18.45 8.17
N GLY A 238 2.54 -17.26 8.77
CA GLY A 238 1.88 -16.09 8.22
C GLY A 238 2.47 -15.62 6.90
N GLY A 239 1.60 -15.13 6.01
CA GLY A 239 1.98 -14.57 4.71
C GLY A 239 2.39 -13.10 4.78
N LYS A 240 2.89 -12.58 3.67
CA LYS A 240 3.15 -11.14 3.49
C LYS A 240 1.91 -10.45 2.92
N ILE A 241 1.77 -9.17 3.24
CA ILE A 241 0.77 -8.27 2.65
C ILE A 241 1.49 -7.39 1.63
N TRP A 242 1.14 -7.52 0.36
CA TRP A 242 1.63 -6.71 -0.74
C TRP A 242 0.56 -5.70 -1.13
N ALA A 243 0.84 -4.42 -0.94
CA ALA A 243 -0.06 -3.33 -1.29
C ALA A 243 0.52 -2.52 -2.45
N PHE A 244 -0.10 -2.63 -3.62
CA PHE A 244 0.20 -1.81 -4.78
C PHE A 244 -0.65 -0.54 -4.70
N LEU A 245 0.00 0.61 -4.66
CA LEU A 245 -0.59 1.91 -4.41
C LEU A 245 -0.15 2.91 -5.48
N GLY A 246 -0.95 3.93 -5.74
CA GLY A 246 -0.53 5.07 -6.55
C GLY A 246 0.12 6.17 -5.71
N ASP A 247 1.01 6.95 -6.31
CA ASP A 247 1.60 8.12 -5.67
C ASP A 247 0.55 9.17 -5.26
N GLY A 248 -0.50 9.34 -6.05
CA GLY A 248 -1.64 10.19 -5.71
C GLY A 248 -2.51 9.67 -4.56
N GLU A 249 -2.51 8.35 -4.29
CA GLU A 249 -3.22 7.78 -3.15
C GLU A 249 -2.54 8.11 -1.81
N MET A 250 -1.27 8.54 -1.85
CA MET A 250 -0.54 8.99 -0.66
C MET A 250 -0.96 10.39 -0.18
N ASP A 251 -1.87 11.05 -0.88
CA ASP A 251 -2.51 12.27 -0.37
C ASP A 251 -3.54 11.97 0.73
N GLU A 252 -3.98 10.69 0.88
CA GLU A 252 -4.99 10.30 1.85
C GLU A 252 -4.44 10.33 3.29
N PRO A 253 -4.98 11.21 4.16
CA PRO A 253 -4.48 11.39 5.53
C PRO A 253 -4.51 10.12 6.37
N GLU A 254 -5.52 9.26 6.21
CA GLU A 254 -5.67 8.01 6.96
C GLU A 254 -4.53 7.04 6.68
N THR A 255 -4.08 6.97 5.42
CA THR A 255 -2.93 6.14 5.07
C THR A 255 -1.63 6.72 5.63
N ILE A 256 -1.34 8.00 5.36
CA ILE A 256 -0.11 8.64 5.85
C ILE A 256 -0.10 8.73 7.38
N GLY A 257 -1.23 8.99 8.03
CA GLY A 257 -1.33 9.05 9.49
C GLY A 257 -1.07 7.71 10.20
N THR A 258 -1.18 6.58 9.50
CA THR A 258 -1.03 5.25 10.10
C THR A 258 0.29 4.55 9.79
N ILE A 259 1.14 5.08 8.92
CA ILE A 259 2.44 4.43 8.59
C ILE A 259 3.36 4.24 9.80
N ASN A 260 3.28 5.12 10.80
CA ASN A 260 4.05 5.00 12.05
C ASN A 260 3.72 3.72 12.84
N ILE A 261 2.49 3.22 12.75
CA ILE A 261 2.07 1.98 13.42
C ILE A 261 2.86 0.80 12.86
N ALA A 262 3.02 0.74 11.55
CA ALA A 262 3.70 -0.35 10.88
C ALA A 262 5.17 -0.50 11.36
N SER A 263 5.89 0.60 11.50
CA SER A 263 7.28 0.57 11.99
C SER A 263 7.37 0.33 13.50
N ARG A 264 6.49 0.97 14.30
CA ARG A 264 6.44 0.78 15.76
C ARG A 264 6.16 -0.68 16.12
N GLU A 265 5.28 -1.35 15.39
CA GLU A 265 4.95 -2.76 15.60
C GLU A 265 5.82 -3.73 14.77
N LYS A 266 6.83 -3.20 14.04
CA LYS A 266 7.81 -3.97 13.27
C LYS A 266 7.15 -4.93 12.27
N LEU A 267 6.19 -4.43 11.49
CA LEU A 267 5.43 -5.22 10.53
C LEU A 267 6.30 -5.58 9.30
N ASP A 268 7.23 -6.49 9.46
CA ASP A 268 8.12 -7.00 8.40
C ASP A 268 7.40 -7.91 7.38
N ASN A 269 6.14 -8.17 7.61
CA ASN A 269 5.22 -8.83 6.69
C ASN A 269 4.47 -7.85 5.79
N LEU A 270 4.76 -6.53 5.83
CA LEU A 270 4.13 -5.50 5.01
C LEU A 270 5.09 -4.95 3.98
N ILE A 271 4.66 -4.93 2.72
CA ILE A 271 5.40 -4.35 1.59
C ILE A 271 4.45 -3.44 0.82
N PHE A 272 4.77 -2.14 0.76
CA PHE A 272 4.14 -1.19 -0.14
C PHE A 272 4.92 -1.09 -1.45
N VAL A 273 4.23 -1.13 -2.56
CA VAL A 273 4.77 -0.88 -3.91
C VAL A 273 4.04 0.34 -4.47
N VAL A 274 4.68 1.49 -4.41
CA VAL A 274 4.08 2.75 -4.85
C VAL A 274 4.43 3.03 -6.30
N ASN A 275 3.43 3.02 -7.15
CA ASN A 275 3.51 3.38 -8.56
C ASN A 275 3.62 4.90 -8.71
N CYS A 276 4.83 5.40 -8.80
CA CYS A 276 5.12 6.82 -8.97
C CYS A 276 5.12 7.18 -10.47
N ASN A 277 3.92 7.26 -11.04
CA ASN A 277 3.74 7.70 -12.43
C ASN A 277 3.66 9.22 -12.57
N LEU A 278 3.79 9.96 -11.47
CA LEU A 278 3.85 11.41 -11.31
C LEU A 278 2.54 12.14 -11.65
N GLN A 279 1.43 11.44 -11.91
CA GLN A 279 0.19 12.04 -12.40
C GLN A 279 -1.04 11.60 -11.60
N ARG A 280 -1.85 12.58 -11.23
CA ARG A 280 -3.25 12.42 -10.82
C ARG A 280 -4.18 12.39 -12.03
N LEU A 281 -5.48 12.55 -11.78
CA LEU A 281 -6.51 12.69 -12.81
C LEU A 281 -6.32 13.97 -13.64
N ASP A 282 -6.12 15.09 -12.95
CA ASP A 282 -6.14 16.44 -13.56
C ASP A 282 -4.73 16.93 -13.98
N GLY A 283 -3.66 16.33 -13.48
CA GLY A 283 -2.30 16.80 -13.74
C GLY A 283 -1.24 16.12 -12.87
N PRO A 284 -0.07 16.75 -12.69
CA PRO A 284 1.00 16.17 -11.89
C PRO A 284 0.64 16.08 -10.40
N VAL A 285 1.19 15.07 -9.71
CA VAL A 285 1.04 14.92 -8.25
C VAL A 285 1.78 16.08 -7.54
N ARG A 286 3.03 16.34 -7.94
CA ARG A 286 3.88 17.41 -7.40
C ARG A 286 4.64 18.10 -8.53
N GLY A 287 3.95 18.92 -9.34
CA GLY A 287 4.58 19.56 -10.53
C GLY A 287 5.82 20.37 -10.22
N ASN A 288 5.82 21.16 -9.14
CA ASN A 288 6.93 21.99 -8.67
C ASN A 288 7.80 21.30 -7.61
N GLY A 289 7.69 20.00 -7.45
CA GLY A 289 8.42 19.22 -6.46
C GLY A 289 8.82 17.86 -7.00
N LYS A 290 9.09 16.92 -6.09
CA LYS A 290 9.45 15.52 -6.39
C LYS A 290 8.74 14.59 -5.44
N ILE A 291 7.66 13.97 -5.88
CA ILE A 291 6.85 13.10 -5.03
C ILE A 291 7.65 11.92 -4.46
N ILE A 292 8.59 11.35 -5.23
CA ILE A 292 9.43 10.24 -4.76
C ILE A 292 10.30 10.67 -3.58
N GLN A 293 10.87 11.88 -3.63
CA GLN A 293 11.71 12.41 -2.54
C GLN A 293 10.86 12.80 -1.32
N GLU A 294 9.67 13.38 -1.53
CA GLU A 294 8.72 13.65 -0.45
C GLU A 294 8.32 12.36 0.27
N LEU A 295 7.93 11.33 -0.47
CA LEU A 295 7.56 10.04 0.10
C LEU A 295 8.75 9.33 0.76
N GLU A 296 9.96 9.40 0.16
CA GLU A 296 11.16 8.85 0.80
C GLU A 296 11.37 9.45 2.19
N ALA A 297 11.30 10.77 2.31
CA ALA A 297 11.48 11.47 3.60
C ALA A 297 10.40 11.06 4.61
N VAL A 298 9.14 11.00 4.20
CA VAL A 298 8.01 10.62 5.06
C VAL A 298 8.15 9.19 5.56
N PHE A 299 8.44 8.22 4.70
CA PHE A 299 8.58 6.82 5.09
C PHE A 299 9.84 6.56 5.92
N ARG A 300 10.99 7.17 5.57
CA ARG A 300 12.21 7.07 6.39
C ARG A 300 12.01 7.70 7.77
N GLY A 301 11.39 8.88 7.84
CA GLY A 301 11.05 9.54 9.10
C GLY A 301 10.12 8.71 9.98
N SER A 302 9.28 7.89 9.36
CA SER A 302 8.40 6.94 10.03
C SER A 302 9.04 5.58 10.35
N GLY A 303 10.34 5.38 10.03
CA GLY A 303 11.10 4.18 10.39
C GLY A 303 10.95 3.00 9.42
N TRP A 304 10.43 3.21 8.21
CA TRP A 304 10.35 2.20 7.16
C TRP A 304 11.70 1.97 6.47
N ASP A 305 11.87 0.79 5.89
CA ASP A 305 12.89 0.55 4.88
C ASP A 305 12.37 1.04 3.53
N VAL A 306 13.17 1.92 2.86
CA VAL A 306 12.76 2.58 1.61
C VAL A 306 13.67 2.17 0.48
N ILE A 307 13.09 1.63 -0.59
CA ILE A 307 13.78 1.20 -1.81
C ILE A 307 13.25 2.04 -2.98
N LYS A 308 14.13 2.76 -3.67
CA LYS A 308 13.78 3.51 -4.88
C LYS A 308 14.18 2.73 -6.13
N VAL A 309 13.27 2.66 -7.11
CA VAL A 309 13.48 2.09 -8.43
C VAL A 309 13.12 3.16 -9.46
N ILE A 310 14.10 3.97 -9.84
CA ILE A 310 13.88 5.19 -10.63
C ILE A 310 14.31 5.00 -12.08
N TRP A 311 15.51 4.43 -12.30
CA TRP A 311 16.17 4.33 -13.60
C TRP A 311 16.33 2.88 -14.03
N GLY A 312 16.08 2.60 -15.32
CA GLY A 312 16.31 1.29 -15.93
C GLY A 312 17.80 0.99 -16.10
N SER A 313 18.10 -0.25 -16.50
CA SER A 313 19.50 -0.72 -16.70
C SER A 313 20.24 0.03 -17.80
N GLU A 314 19.54 0.67 -18.72
CA GLU A 314 20.12 1.48 -19.80
C GLU A 314 20.84 2.75 -19.27
N TRP A 315 20.50 3.21 -18.05
CA TRP A 315 21.17 4.32 -17.38
C TRP A 315 22.47 3.91 -16.68
N ASP A 316 22.68 2.61 -16.39
CA ASP A 316 23.86 2.16 -15.64
C ASP A 316 25.19 2.52 -16.31
N PRO A 317 25.36 2.39 -17.65
CA PRO A 317 26.60 2.81 -18.33
C PRO A 317 26.87 4.33 -18.20
N LEU A 318 25.83 5.16 -18.19
CA LEU A 318 25.97 6.60 -18.05
C LEU A 318 26.40 6.99 -16.64
N PHE A 319 25.84 6.33 -15.61
CA PHE A 319 26.27 6.51 -14.22
C PHE A 319 27.72 6.06 -14.01
N ALA A 320 28.20 5.05 -14.75
CA ALA A 320 29.57 4.56 -14.63
C ALA A 320 30.63 5.55 -15.14
N ILE A 321 30.26 6.47 -16.03
CA ILE A 321 31.14 7.50 -16.59
C ILE A 321 30.94 8.87 -15.95
N ASP A 322 29.96 9.05 -15.08
CA ASP A 322 29.67 10.28 -14.33
C ASP A 322 30.61 10.43 -13.13
N GLN A 323 31.88 10.73 -13.38
CA GLN A 323 32.94 10.81 -12.37
C GLN A 323 32.77 11.99 -11.40
N ASN A 324 32.09 13.05 -11.83
CA ASN A 324 31.91 14.29 -11.06
C ASN A 324 30.46 14.46 -10.55
N ASP A 325 29.63 13.42 -10.63
CA ASP A 325 28.21 13.44 -10.24
C ASP A 325 27.37 14.55 -10.91
N VAL A 326 27.77 15.00 -12.12
CA VAL A 326 27.05 16.07 -12.83
C VAL A 326 25.68 15.61 -13.29
N MET A 327 25.59 14.36 -13.74
CA MET A 327 24.31 13.75 -14.10
C MET A 327 23.42 13.53 -12.86
N GLN A 328 24.02 13.07 -11.77
CA GLN A 328 23.32 12.91 -10.50
C GLN A 328 22.73 14.24 -10.02
N ARG A 329 23.53 15.32 -9.98
CA ARG A 329 23.04 16.65 -9.59
C ARG A 329 21.92 17.13 -10.50
N ARG A 330 22.05 16.92 -11.82
CA ARG A 330 20.98 17.29 -12.75
C ARG A 330 19.68 16.51 -12.47
N MET A 331 19.78 15.21 -12.16
CA MET A 331 18.62 14.41 -11.77
C MET A 331 17.98 14.90 -10.47
N ASP A 332 18.77 15.38 -9.51
CA ASP A 332 18.27 15.96 -8.27
C ASP A 332 17.59 17.32 -8.46
N GLU A 333 17.98 18.09 -9.48
CA GLU A 333 17.39 19.40 -9.80
C GLU A 333 16.05 19.30 -10.55
N VAL A 334 15.93 18.35 -11.51
CA VAL A 334 14.78 18.24 -12.41
C VAL A 334 13.48 17.96 -11.61
N LEU A 335 12.46 18.78 -11.82
CA LEU A 335 11.16 18.66 -11.16
C LEU A 335 10.27 17.59 -11.82
N ASP A 336 9.27 17.11 -11.11
CA ASP A 336 8.33 16.11 -11.64
C ASP A 336 7.58 16.62 -12.88
N GLY A 337 7.23 17.92 -12.92
CA GLY A 337 6.62 18.54 -14.09
C GLY A 337 7.53 18.55 -15.32
N GLU A 338 8.86 18.71 -15.13
CA GLU A 338 9.84 18.59 -16.20
C GLU A 338 9.98 17.13 -16.67
N TYR A 339 10.02 16.16 -15.73
CA TYR A 339 10.04 14.73 -16.09
C TYR A 339 8.78 14.29 -16.85
N GLN A 340 7.63 14.90 -16.56
CA GLN A 340 6.41 14.68 -17.32
C GLN A 340 6.53 15.28 -18.73
N MET A 341 7.07 16.50 -18.85
CA MET A 341 7.31 17.15 -20.14
C MET A 341 8.25 16.30 -21.02
N TYR A 342 9.34 15.78 -20.46
CA TYR A 342 10.26 14.90 -21.19
C TYR A 342 9.58 13.67 -21.79
N SER A 343 8.58 13.12 -21.14
CA SER A 343 7.88 11.93 -21.65
C SER A 343 7.05 12.15 -22.92
N VAL A 344 6.82 13.41 -23.29
CA VAL A 344 6.05 13.82 -24.49
C VAL A 344 6.85 14.66 -25.47
N SER A 345 8.11 14.98 -25.15
CA SER A 345 9.01 15.77 -25.98
C SER A 345 9.79 14.90 -26.97
N SER A 346 10.31 15.51 -28.03
CA SER A 346 11.33 14.87 -28.87
C SER A 346 12.61 14.59 -28.09
N GLY A 347 13.40 13.62 -28.49
CA GLY A 347 14.70 13.36 -27.87
C GLY A 347 15.68 14.55 -28.03
N GLU A 348 15.57 15.34 -29.09
CA GLU A 348 16.34 16.57 -29.30
C GLU A 348 15.99 17.64 -28.27
N ASP A 349 14.69 17.95 -28.09
CA ASP A 349 14.22 18.91 -27.08
C ASP A 349 14.56 18.46 -25.67
N GLN A 350 14.40 17.16 -25.40
CA GLN A 350 14.74 16.56 -24.12
C GLN A 350 16.24 16.74 -23.82
N ARG A 351 17.11 16.45 -24.79
CA ARG A 351 18.57 16.63 -24.65
C ARG A 351 18.93 18.08 -24.39
N ALA A 352 18.44 19.01 -25.21
CA ALA A 352 18.72 20.42 -25.07
C ALA A 352 18.33 20.95 -23.67
N HIS A 353 17.16 20.58 -23.19
CA HIS A 353 16.70 21.00 -21.88
C HIS A 353 17.46 20.31 -20.72
N TRP A 354 17.83 19.02 -20.89
CA TRP A 354 18.56 18.26 -19.89
C TRP A 354 19.96 18.80 -19.67
N VAL A 355 20.69 19.10 -20.76
CA VAL A 355 22.12 19.53 -20.72
C VAL A 355 22.27 20.94 -20.13
N LYS A 356 21.38 21.88 -20.44
CA LYS A 356 21.41 23.27 -19.91
C LYS A 356 22.80 23.91 -19.93
N ASP A 357 23.46 23.95 -21.08
CA ASP A 357 24.80 24.55 -21.28
C ASP A 357 25.92 23.92 -20.39
N ASN A 358 25.76 22.73 -19.89
CA ASN A 358 26.77 21.99 -19.14
C ASN A 358 27.55 21.05 -20.07
N ASN A 359 28.77 21.44 -20.44
CA ASN A 359 29.61 20.69 -21.37
C ASN A 359 29.97 19.27 -20.92
N GLU A 360 30.11 19.05 -19.61
CA GLU A 360 30.41 17.72 -19.07
C GLU A 360 29.19 16.79 -19.18
N LEU A 361 28.02 17.32 -18.84
CA LEU A 361 26.76 16.59 -19.00
C LEU A 361 26.45 16.32 -20.48
N GLU A 362 26.75 17.28 -21.39
CA GLU A 362 26.65 17.07 -22.83
C GLU A 362 27.55 15.93 -23.29
N SER A 363 28.79 15.87 -22.81
CA SER A 363 29.74 14.81 -23.14
C SER A 363 29.24 13.43 -22.72
N ILE A 364 28.62 13.31 -21.52
CA ILE A 364 28.00 12.05 -21.05
C ILE A 364 26.83 11.69 -21.96
N MET A 365 25.97 12.64 -22.28
CA MET A 365 24.75 12.41 -23.05
C MET A 365 25.00 12.12 -24.54
N THR A 366 26.18 12.40 -25.08
CA THR A 366 26.57 12.00 -26.46
C THR A 366 26.64 10.48 -26.64
N ASN A 367 26.71 9.71 -25.56
CA ASN A 367 26.68 8.25 -25.63
C ASN A 367 25.28 7.68 -25.97
N LEU A 368 24.24 8.51 -26.03
CA LEU A 368 22.91 8.14 -26.49
C LEU A 368 22.54 8.97 -27.75
N SER A 369 21.91 8.35 -28.70
CA SER A 369 21.17 9.04 -29.77
C SER A 369 19.90 9.71 -29.20
N ASN A 370 19.29 10.61 -29.98
CA ASN A 370 18.04 11.24 -29.57
C ASN A 370 16.89 10.24 -29.47
N ASP A 371 16.86 9.21 -30.32
CA ASP A 371 15.85 8.14 -30.28
C ASP A 371 16.05 7.26 -29.04
N GLU A 372 17.28 6.84 -28.74
CA GLU A 372 17.59 6.10 -27.53
C GLU A 372 17.24 6.89 -26.25
N LEU A 373 17.51 8.22 -26.24
CA LEU A 373 17.14 9.07 -25.11
C LEU A 373 15.61 9.18 -24.92
N LYS A 374 14.84 9.20 -26.02
CA LYS A 374 13.38 9.20 -25.97
C LYS A 374 12.84 7.89 -25.40
N ASP A 375 13.46 6.77 -25.77
CA ASP A 375 12.97 5.42 -25.44
C ASP A 375 13.59 4.85 -24.15
N ILE A 376 14.55 5.55 -23.53
CA ILE A 376 15.24 5.06 -22.33
C ILE A 376 14.28 4.81 -21.17
N LYS A 377 14.35 3.60 -20.59
CA LYS A 377 13.35 3.14 -19.63
C LYS A 377 13.51 3.75 -18.25
N ARG A 378 12.38 4.00 -17.61
CA ARG A 378 12.29 4.21 -16.17
C ARG A 378 12.40 2.86 -15.45
N GLY A 379 12.82 2.87 -14.19
CA GLY A 379 13.06 1.66 -13.40
C GLY A 379 11.85 0.74 -13.29
N GLY A 380 10.63 1.30 -13.30
CA GLY A 380 9.40 0.52 -13.23
C GLY A 380 9.05 -0.32 -14.47
N PHE A 381 9.85 -0.21 -15.53
CA PHE A 381 9.73 -1.02 -16.76
C PHE A 381 10.94 -1.95 -16.96
N ASP A 382 11.80 -2.06 -15.94
CA ASP A 382 12.98 -2.89 -15.97
C ASP A 382 12.84 -4.08 -15.01
N HIS A 383 12.72 -5.28 -15.58
CA HIS A 383 12.54 -6.52 -14.84
C HIS A 383 13.66 -6.78 -13.82
N LYS A 384 14.94 -6.46 -14.18
CA LYS A 384 16.09 -6.69 -13.31
C LYS A 384 16.08 -5.78 -12.09
N LYS A 385 15.77 -4.49 -12.31
CA LYS A 385 15.67 -3.49 -11.22
C LYS A 385 14.52 -3.80 -10.27
N LEU A 386 13.36 -4.16 -10.83
CA LEU A 386 12.19 -4.55 -10.05
C LEU A 386 12.44 -5.83 -9.25
N TYR A 387 13.02 -6.86 -9.89
CA TYR A 387 13.36 -8.10 -9.20
C TYR A 387 14.30 -7.86 -8.02
N ALA A 388 15.35 -7.05 -8.20
CA ALA A 388 16.29 -6.70 -7.14
C ALA A 388 15.58 -6.02 -5.95
N ALA A 389 14.65 -5.08 -6.24
CA ALA A 389 13.87 -4.39 -5.22
C ALA A 389 12.93 -5.34 -4.46
N PHE A 390 12.20 -6.20 -5.16
CA PHE A 390 11.30 -7.18 -4.55
C PHE A 390 12.05 -8.26 -3.76
N ASP A 391 13.21 -8.70 -4.26
CA ASP A 391 14.07 -9.65 -3.57
C ASP A 391 14.53 -9.07 -2.22
N ARG A 392 15.04 -7.84 -2.22
CA ARG A 392 15.44 -7.14 -1.00
C ARG A 392 14.26 -6.94 -0.03
N ALA A 393 13.12 -6.47 -0.52
CA ALA A 393 11.91 -6.26 0.28
C ALA A 393 11.38 -7.58 0.87
N SER A 394 11.42 -8.68 0.10
CA SER A 394 10.95 -9.99 0.56
C SER A 394 11.80 -10.56 1.71
N LYS A 395 13.06 -10.16 1.81
CA LYS A 395 14.04 -10.57 2.83
C LYS A 395 14.14 -9.61 4.01
N SER A 396 13.51 -8.44 3.94
CA SER A 396 13.49 -7.47 5.03
C SER A 396 12.88 -8.08 6.30
N SER A 397 13.46 -7.76 7.46
CA SER A 397 12.97 -8.23 8.76
C SER A 397 12.98 -7.10 9.79
N GLY A 398 12.00 -7.13 10.70
CA GLY A 398 11.88 -6.17 11.79
C GLY A 398 11.43 -4.77 11.38
N LYS A 399 11.14 -4.53 10.08
CA LYS A 399 10.63 -3.26 9.56
C LYS A 399 9.69 -3.50 8.38
N PRO A 400 8.66 -2.67 8.19
CA PRO A 400 7.92 -2.61 6.95
C PRO A 400 8.78 -2.02 5.83
N THR A 401 8.49 -2.38 4.59
CA THR A 401 9.25 -1.92 3.42
C THR A 401 8.34 -1.17 2.45
N VAL A 402 8.79 -0.05 1.92
CA VAL A 402 8.17 0.64 0.79
C VAL A 402 9.13 0.65 -0.40
N ILE A 403 8.60 0.34 -1.57
CA ILE A 403 9.30 0.41 -2.87
C ILE A 403 8.65 1.55 -3.66
N LEU A 404 9.41 2.62 -3.89
CA LEU A 404 8.98 3.77 -4.69
C LEU A 404 9.43 3.54 -6.13
N VAL A 405 8.48 3.27 -7.03
CA VAL A 405 8.75 2.82 -8.39
C VAL A 405 8.38 3.91 -9.39
N LYS A 406 9.37 4.50 -10.05
CA LYS A 406 9.12 5.51 -11.10
C LYS A 406 8.64 4.84 -12.38
N THR A 407 7.47 5.26 -12.84
CA THR A 407 6.83 4.77 -14.07
C THR A 407 6.38 5.91 -14.96
N LEU A 408 5.62 5.58 -16.00
CA LEU A 408 4.97 6.52 -16.89
C LEU A 408 3.50 6.13 -17.06
N LYS A 409 2.61 7.07 -16.83
CA LYS A 409 1.16 6.82 -16.98
C LYS A 409 0.82 6.51 -18.42
N GLY A 410 0.13 5.41 -18.65
CA GLY A 410 -0.28 4.99 -19.99
C GLY A 410 0.85 4.39 -20.84
N TYR A 411 1.96 3.96 -20.25
CA TYR A 411 3.08 3.34 -20.96
C TYR A 411 2.63 2.15 -21.83
N GLY A 412 3.04 2.13 -23.10
CA GLY A 412 2.66 1.11 -24.06
C GLY A 412 1.31 1.34 -24.78
N LEU A 413 0.60 2.44 -24.47
CA LEU A 413 -0.68 2.78 -25.12
C LEU A 413 -0.56 3.76 -26.29
N GLY A 414 0.66 3.97 -26.80
CA GLY A 414 0.96 4.83 -27.94
C GLY A 414 1.12 6.31 -27.59
N GLU A 415 1.75 7.08 -28.50
CA GLU A 415 2.14 8.48 -28.30
C GLU A 415 0.95 9.42 -27.97
N GLY A 416 -0.25 9.10 -28.42
CA GLY A 416 -1.46 9.86 -28.10
C GLY A 416 -1.91 9.75 -26.63
N SER A 417 -1.31 8.85 -25.85
CA SER A 417 -1.70 8.55 -24.47
C SER A 417 -0.56 8.64 -23.48
N GLU A 418 0.62 8.15 -23.83
CA GLU A 418 1.75 8.03 -22.92
C GLU A 418 2.17 9.39 -22.32
N GLY A 419 2.22 9.48 -20.98
CA GLY A 419 2.63 10.67 -20.24
C GLY A 419 1.71 11.88 -20.32
N ARG A 420 0.65 11.83 -21.10
CA ARG A 420 -0.27 12.96 -21.28
C ARG A 420 -1.32 13.02 -20.16
N ASN A 421 -1.76 14.21 -19.78
CA ASN A 421 -2.81 14.36 -18.76
C ASN A 421 -4.13 13.69 -19.17
N ILE A 422 -4.42 13.61 -20.46
CA ILE A 422 -5.63 12.93 -20.99
C ILE A 422 -5.55 11.40 -20.83
N ALA A 423 -4.39 10.81 -20.60
CA ALA A 423 -4.20 9.36 -20.52
C ALA A 423 -5.15 8.67 -19.53
N HIS A 424 -5.46 9.32 -18.42
CA HIS A 424 -6.37 8.76 -17.42
C HIS A 424 -7.79 8.53 -17.93
N GLN A 425 -8.28 9.42 -18.77
CA GLN A 425 -9.65 9.37 -19.32
C GLN A 425 -9.73 8.73 -20.71
N LYS A 426 -8.58 8.30 -21.28
CA LYS A 426 -8.59 7.70 -22.61
C LYS A 426 -9.34 6.37 -22.59
N LYS A 427 -10.51 6.37 -23.18
CA LYS A 427 -11.43 5.22 -23.31
C LYS A 427 -11.60 4.76 -24.75
N THR A 428 -11.13 5.58 -25.69
CA THR A 428 -11.27 5.37 -27.14
C THR A 428 -9.91 5.36 -27.80
N MET A 429 -9.79 4.54 -28.80
CA MET A 429 -8.64 4.51 -29.70
C MET A 429 -9.16 4.42 -31.13
N SER A 430 -8.51 5.11 -32.05
CA SER A 430 -8.82 4.97 -33.48
C SER A 430 -8.46 3.55 -33.96
N ASP A 431 -8.99 3.18 -35.11
CA ASP A 431 -8.68 1.89 -35.72
C ASP A 431 -7.18 1.73 -35.98
N GLU A 432 -6.54 2.82 -36.42
CA GLU A 432 -5.09 2.88 -36.64
C GLU A 432 -4.29 2.70 -35.34
N GLU A 433 -4.67 3.41 -34.28
CA GLU A 433 -4.03 3.26 -32.96
C GLU A 433 -4.14 1.81 -32.43
N ARG A 434 -5.28 1.16 -32.60
CA ARG A 434 -5.50 -0.25 -32.18
C ARG A 434 -4.54 -1.20 -32.92
N VAL A 435 -4.37 -1.01 -34.22
CA VAL A 435 -3.46 -1.83 -35.04
C VAL A 435 -2.01 -1.56 -34.67
N GLU A 436 -1.59 -0.31 -34.56
CA GLU A 436 -0.24 0.07 -34.18
C GLU A 436 0.17 -0.50 -32.81
N ILE A 437 -0.73 -0.44 -31.83
CA ILE A 437 -0.48 -1.01 -30.49
C ILE A 437 -0.36 -2.53 -30.57
N ALA A 438 -1.20 -3.22 -31.32
CA ALA A 438 -1.10 -4.67 -31.49
C ALA A 438 0.23 -5.08 -32.12
N GLU A 439 0.68 -4.37 -33.15
CA GLU A 439 1.97 -4.58 -33.81
C GLU A 439 3.13 -4.33 -32.82
N ARG A 440 3.11 -3.21 -32.08
CA ARG A 440 4.11 -2.87 -31.07
C ARG A 440 4.20 -3.91 -29.95
N LEU A 441 3.06 -4.47 -29.54
CA LEU A 441 2.99 -5.52 -28.52
C LEU A 441 3.27 -6.92 -29.07
N GLY A 442 3.43 -7.07 -30.39
CA GLY A 442 3.68 -8.35 -31.03
C GLY A 442 2.48 -9.31 -30.99
N ILE A 443 1.25 -8.79 -31.01
CA ILE A 443 0.03 -9.60 -30.94
C ILE A 443 -0.33 -10.11 -32.35
N PRO A 444 -0.40 -11.43 -32.57
CA PRO A 444 -0.58 -12.02 -33.89
C PRO A 444 -2.07 -12.06 -34.34
N LEU A 445 -2.73 -10.92 -34.34
CA LEU A 445 -4.10 -10.74 -34.81
C LEU A 445 -4.13 -10.09 -36.18
N SER A 446 -5.15 -10.38 -37.00
CA SER A 446 -5.37 -9.66 -38.25
C SER A 446 -5.78 -8.21 -37.98
N LYS A 447 -5.65 -7.34 -38.99
CA LYS A 447 -6.05 -5.92 -38.87
C LYS A 447 -7.51 -5.78 -38.42
N GLU A 448 -8.42 -6.58 -38.97
CA GLU A 448 -9.85 -6.59 -38.62
C GLU A 448 -10.08 -7.02 -37.18
N GLU A 449 -9.31 -8.02 -36.69
CA GLU A 449 -9.38 -8.48 -35.32
C GLU A 449 -8.80 -7.44 -34.33
N CYS A 450 -7.74 -6.72 -34.71
CA CYS A 450 -7.22 -5.60 -33.93
C CYS A 450 -8.22 -4.45 -33.81
N ILE A 451 -8.86 -4.05 -34.92
CA ILE A 451 -9.90 -3.01 -34.96
C ILE A 451 -11.08 -3.38 -34.05
N SER A 452 -11.49 -4.64 -34.04
CA SER A 452 -12.57 -5.13 -33.18
C SER A 452 -12.13 -5.35 -31.73
N ALA A 453 -10.86 -5.06 -31.39
CA ALA A 453 -10.26 -5.32 -30.09
C ALA A 453 -10.50 -6.75 -29.60
N LYS A 454 -10.31 -7.74 -30.47
CA LYS A 454 -10.51 -9.16 -30.16
C LYS A 454 -9.52 -9.60 -29.08
N PHE A 455 -9.98 -10.38 -28.09
CA PHE A 455 -9.11 -11.01 -27.13
C PHE A 455 -8.17 -12.01 -27.78
N TYR A 456 -6.93 -12.06 -27.32
CA TYR A 456 -5.93 -13.01 -27.77
C TYR A 456 -5.50 -13.94 -26.64
N VAL A 457 -5.61 -15.23 -26.88
CA VAL A 457 -5.14 -16.28 -25.99
C VAL A 457 -4.26 -17.22 -26.81
N PRO A 458 -2.99 -17.42 -26.46
CA PRO A 458 -2.14 -18.44 -27.09
C PRO A 458 -2.70 -19.84 -26.86
N ASP A 459 -2.27 -20.79 -27.70
CA ASP A 459 -2.60 -22.19 -27.47
C ASP A 459 -2.13 -22.65 -26.08
N GLN A 460 -2.96 -23.47 -25.41
CA GLN A 460 -2.66 -23.92 -24.03
C GLN A 460 -1.32 -24.65 -23.93
N ASP A 461 -0.88 -25.29 -25.01
CA ASP A 461 0.43 -25.98 -25.11
C ASP A 461 1.55 -25.08 -25.64
N SER A 462 1.32 -23.76 -25.79
CA SER A 462 2.36 -22.81 -26.19
C SER A 462 3.44 -22.66 -25.11
N GLU A 463 4.58 -22.13 -25.48
CA GLU A 463 5.68 -21.90 -24.53
C GLU A 463 5.32 -20.85 -23.48
N GLU A 464 4.60 -19.82 -23.90
CA GLU A 464 4.12 -18.72 -23.04
C GLU A 464 3.20 -19.26 -21.92
N MET A 465 2.18 -20.06 -22.32
CA MET A 465 1.23 -20.60 -21.36
C MET A 465 1.88 -21.58 -20.40
N ARG A 466 2.73 -22.48 -20.90
CA ARG A 466 3.50 -23.39 -20.05
C ARG A 466 4.42 -22.64 -19.08
N TYR A 467 5.09 -21.57 -19.54
CA TYR A 467 5.96 -20.75 -18.70
C TYR A 467 5.16 -20.09 -17.59
N MET A 468 4.09 -19.37 -17.92
CA MET A 468 3.21 -18.66 -16.97
C MET A 468 2.69 -19.60 -15.88
N HIS A 469 2.12 -20.74 -16.26
CA HIS A 469 1.61 -21.73 -15.31
C HIS A 469 2.72 -22.32 -14.42
N LYS A 470 3.89 -22.63 -15.00
CA LYS A 470 5.04 -23.14 -14.26
C LYS A 470 5.52 -22.16 -13.19
N MET A 471 5.56 -20.85 -13.48
CA MET A 471 5.97 -19.84 -12.51
C MET A 471 4.97 -19.78 -11.34
N ARG A 472 3.67 -19.82 -11.62
CA ARG A 472 2.66 -19.85 -10.57
C ARG A 472 2.66 -21.14 -9.74
N GLN A 473 2.88 -22.29 -10.37
CA GLN A 473 3.01 -23.58 -9.66
C GLN A 473 4.18 -23.57 -8.67
N LYS A 474 5.33 -22.99 -9.03
CA LYS A 474 6.49 -22.84 -8.13
C LYS A 474 6.16 -22.03 -6.88
N LEU A 475 5.20 -21.09 -6.98
CA LEU A 475 4.78 -20.22 -5.91
C LEU A 475 3.49 -20.71 -5.19
N GLY A 476 3.08 -21.94 -5.44
CA GLY A 476 1.97 -22.59 -4.76
C GLY A 476 0.59 -22.41 -5.41
N GLY A 477 0.49 -21.72 -6.55
CA GLY A 477 -0.75 -21.51 -7.29
C GLY A 477 -1.00 -20.07 -7.71
N TYR A 478 -2.20 -19.79 -8.16
CA TYR A 478 -2.59 -18.49 -8.71
C TYR A 478 -2.81 -17.44 -7.61
N GLN A 479 -2.69 -16.15 -8.00
CA GLN A 479 -2.93 -14.98 -7.17
C GLN A 479 -3.45 -13.81 -8.05
N PRO A 480 -4.28 -12.91 -7.53
CA PRO A 480 -4.90 -12.95 -6.21
C PRO A 480 -5.93 -14.06 -6.08
N VAL A 481 -6.18 -14.48 -4.87
CA VAL A 481 -7.19 -15.51 -4.54
C VAL A 481 -7.76 -15.25 -3.15
N ARG A 482 -9.05 -15.52 -2.97
CA ARG A 482 -9.73 -15.49 -1.68
C ARG A 482 -10.31 -16.88 -1.38
N HIS A 483 -10.20 -17.30 -0.16
CA HIS A 483 -10.74 -18.57 0.31
C HIS A 483 -11.86 -18.31 1.31
N GLU A 484 -12.85 -19.19 1.38
CA GLU A 484 -13.96 -19.09 2.35
C GLU A 484 -14.14 -20.38 3.19
N GLU A 485 -13.09 -21.17 3.24
CA GLU A 485 -13.09 -22.41 4.03
C GLU A 485 -12.67 -22.12 5.47
N TYR A 486 -13.62 -22.19 6.40
CA TYR A 486 -13.37 -22.00 7.83
C TYR A 486 -14.34 -22.83 8.68
N LYS A 487 -13.92 -23.12 9.91
CA LYS A 487 -14.76 -23.84 10.87
C LYS A 487 -15.85 -22.92 11.41
N SER A 488 -17.11 -23.29 11.22
CA SER A 488 -18.24 -22.57 11.83
C SER A 488 -18.20 -22.62 13.35
N LEU A 489 -18.45 -21.48 13.97
CA LEU A 489 -18.68 -21.40 15.41
C LEU A 489 -20.17 -21.62 15.73
N LYS A 490 -20.44 -22.26 16.86
CA LYS A 490 -21.80 -22.37 17.39
C LYS A 490 -22.02 -21.22 18.37
N ALA A 491 -23.13 -20.50 18.21
CA ALA A 491 -23.53 -19.47 19.16
C ALA A 491 -23.64 -20.05 20.58
N PRO A 492 -23.30 -19.26 21.62
CA PRO A 492 -23.51 -19.66 23.01
C PRO A 492 -24.98 -19.93 23.29
N ASP A 493 -25.25 -20.79 24.24
CA ASP A 493 -26.60 -21.00 24.71
C ASP A 493 -27.09 -19.78 25.51
N LEU A 494 -28.32 -19.33 25.27
CA LEU A 494 -28.88 -18.15 25.94
C LEU A 494 -28.91 -18.35 27.49
N ASN A 495 -29.01 -19.57 27.98
CA ASN A 495 -28.93 -19.88 29.41
C ASN A 495 -27.62 -19.41 30.08
N GLN A 496 -26.54 -19.27 29.31
CA GLN A 496 -25.29 -18.69 29.83
C GLN A 496 -25.45 -17.22 30.23
N PHE A 497 -26.46 -16.55 29.71
CA PHE A 497 -26.78 -15.14 29.96
C PHE A 497 -28.01 -14.93 30.83
N SER A 498 -28.44 -15.95 31.56
CA SER A 498 -29.63 -15.90 32.43
C SER A 498 -29.60 -14.76 33.47
N ASP A 499 -28.40 -14.35 33.92
CA ASP A 499 -28.25 -13.19 34.82
C ASP A 499 -28.73 -11.87 34.18
N PHE A 500 -28.92 -11.82 32.87
CA PHE A 500 -29.37 -10.64 32.13
C PHE A 500 -30.82 -10.75 31.67
N THR A 501 -31.44 -11.89 31.81
CA THR A 501 -32.84 -12.12 31.42
C THR A 501 -33.83 -11.79 32.55
N ASP A 502 -33.38 -11.87 33.79
CA ASP A 502 -34.15 -11.55 34.96
C ASP A 502 -33.88 -10.11 35.42
N GLY A 503 -34.85 -9.43 35.99
CA GLY A 503 -34.71 -8.10 36.54
C GLY A 503 -33.77 -8.04 37.73
N ILE A 504 -33.11 -6.90 37.95
CA ILE A 504 -32.30 -6.62 39.14
C ILE A 504 -32.79 -5.33 39.81
N ASP A 505 -32.56 -5.21 41.13
CA ASP A 505 -33.06 -4.09 41.93
C ASP A 505 -32.28 -2.76 41.73
N ARG A 506 -31.37 -2.72 40.82
CA ARG A 506 -30.55 -1.52 40.50
C ARG A 506 -30.52 -1.21 39.02
N SER A 507 -30.43 0.07 38.69
CA SER A 507 -30.23 0.51 37.33
C SER A 507 -28.84 0.13 36.81
N ILE A 508 -28.78 -0.34 35.57
CA ILE A 508 -27.56 -0.62 34.85
C ILE A 508 -27.69 -0.07 33.43
N SER A 509 -26.61 0.48 32.89
CA SER A 509 -26.58 0.86 31.47
C SER A 509 -26.47 -0.37 30.58
N THR A 510 -27.02 -0.30 29.36
CA THR A 510 -26.88 -1.35 28.35
C THR A 510 -25.40 -1.56 27.96
N THR A 511 -24.59 -0.50 27.93
CA THR A 511 -23.15 -0.59 27.71
C THR A 511 -22.46 -1.45 28.77
N LEU A 512 -22.74 -1.20 30.06
CA LEU A 512 -22.14 -2.01 31.14
C LEU A 512 -22.67 -3.48 31.13
N ALA A 513 -23.92 -3.68 30.74
CA ALA A 513 -24.46 -5.03 30.54
C ALA A 513 -23.71 -5.77 29.44
N LEU A 514 -23.48 -5.11 28.29
CA LEU A 514 -22.69 -5.65 27.19
C LEU A 514 -21.26 -6.04 27.62
N VAL A 515 -20.56 -5.14 28.36
CA VAL A 515 -19.19 -5.42 28.84
C VAL A 515 -19.18 -6.68 29.77
N ARG A 516 -20.17 -6.84 30.62
CA ARG A 516 -20.29 -8.04 31.47
C ARG A 516 -20.55 -9.29 30.64
N MET A 517 -21.38 -9.22 29.60
CA MET A 517 -21.59 -10.31 28.65
C MET A 517 -20.29 -10.64 27.90
N MET A 518 -19.56 -9.65 27.43
CA MET A 518 -18.23 -9.84 26.82
C MET A 518 -17.27 -10.54 27.78
N SER A 519 -17.24 -10.15 29.06
CA SER A 519 -16.42 -10.83 30.06
C SER A 519 -16.78 -12.31 30.24
N LYS A 520 -18.05 -12.66 30.13
CA LYS A 520 -18.49 -14.07 30.11
C LYS A 520 -18.06 -14.79 28.84
N MET A 521 -18.30 -14.18 27.68
CA MET A 521 -17.93 -14.74 26.39
C MET A 521 -16.41 -14.94 26.24
N LEU A 522 -15.59 -14.04 26.75
CA LEU A 522 -14.11 -14.17 26.76
C LEU A 522 -13.60 -15.37 27.57
N ARG A 523 -14.41 -15.88 28.54
CA ARG A 523 -14.11 -17.08 29.31
C ARG A 523 -14.63 -18.36 28.68
N ASP A 524 -15.45 -18.26 27.66
CA ASP A 524 -15.97 -19.45 26.96
C ASP A 524 -14.84 -20.07 26.12
N GLU A 525 -14.57 -21.36 26.36
CA GLU A 525 -13.47 -22.08 25.69
C GLU A 525 -13.66 -22.21 24.18
N LYS A 526 -14.92 -22.12 23.68
CA LYS A 526 -15.26 -22.36 22.26
C LYS A 526 -15.21 -21.08 21.43
N ILE A 527 -15.70 -19.96 21.98
CA ILE A 527 -15.79 -18.68 21.27
C ILE A 527 -14.80 -17.63 21.79
N GLY A 528 -14.44 -17.73 23.07
CA GLY A 528 -13.58 -16.72 23.72
C GLY A 528 -12.27 -16.44 22.98
N PRO A 529 -11.53 -17.45 22.48
CA PRO A 529 -10.31 -17.21 21.71
C PRO A 529 -10.50 -16.41 20.44
N TYR A 530 -11.71 -16.40 19.87
CA TYR A 530 -12.03 -15.73 18.61
C TYR A 530 -12.59 -14.32 18.79
N LEU A 531 -12.94 -13.91 20.02
CA LEU A 531 -13.41 -12.55 20.30
C LEU A 531 -12.26 -11.55 20.19
N VAL A 532 -12.53 -10.42 19.54
CA VAL A 532 -11.56 -9.32 19.35
C VAL A 532 -12.23 -8.01 19.77
N PRO A 533 -12.14 -7.60 21.04
CA PRO A 533 -12.58 -6.27 21.46
C PRO A 533 -11.67 -5.21 20.82
N ILE A 534 -12.25 -4.20 20.18
CA ILE A 534 -11.53 -3.11 19.50
C ILE A 534 -12.03 -1.79 20.07
N ILE A 535 -11.10 -0.91 20.48
CA ILE A 535 -11.43 0.31 21.22
C ILE A 535 -10.51 1.46 20.77
N PRO A 536 -11.07 2.65 20.52
CA PRO A 536 -10.29 3.85 20.25
C PRO A 536 -10.07 4.66 21.55
N ASP A 537 -9.27 4.15 22.48
CA ASP A 537 -8.85 4.79 23.75
C ASP A 537 -9.95 5.10 24.79
N GLU A 538 -11.08 4.39 24.75
CA GLU A 538 -12.26 4.75 25.58
C GLU A 538 -12.73 3.61 26.50
N ALA A 539 -11.86 2.64 26.78
CA ALA A 539 -12.21 1.45 27.54
C ALA A 539 -12.75 1.76 28.94
N ARG A 540 -12.16 2.72 29.64
CA ARG A 540 -12.62 3.11 30.99
C ARG A 540 -13.98 3.80 30.96
N THR A 541 -14.24 4.61 29.97
CA THR A 541 -15.54 5.27 29.76
C THR A 541 -16.66 4.26 29.55
N PHE A 542 -16.37 3.17 28.83
CA PHE A 542 -17.32 2.08 28.60
C PHE A 542 -17.37 1.03 29.75
N GLY A 543 -16.54 1.20 30.79
CA GLY A 543 -16.44 0.24 31.91
C GLY A 543 -15.74 -1.06 31.53
N MET A 544 -14.84 -1.02 30.53
CA MET A 544 -14.11 -2.19 30.03
C MET A 544 -12.75 -2.40 30.73
N ASP A 545 -12.38 -1.54 31.66
CA ASP A 545 -11.09 -1.62 32.37
C ASP A 545 -10.88 -2.96 33.10
N GLY A 546 -11.96 -3.57 33.59
CA GLY A 546 -11.92 -4.94 34.16
C GLY A 546 -11.45 -6.01 33.19
N LEU A 547 -11.59 -5.79 31.86
CA LEU A 547 -11.12 -6.71 30.85
C LEU A 547 -9.60 -6.66 30.63
N PHE A 548 -8.91 -5.60 31.07
CA PHE A 548 -7.44 -5.50 30.91
C PHE A 548 -6.71 -6.63 31.63
N SER A 549 -7.14 -6.96 32.86
CA SER A 549 -6.57 -8.07 33.62
C SER A 549 -6.96 -9.43 33.04
N GLN A 550 -8.16 -9.55 32.46
CA GLN A 550 -8.71 -10.80 31.95
C GLN A 550 -8.15 -11.17 30.57
N ALA A 551 -8.08 -10.21 29.66
CA ALA A 551 -7.79 -10.44 28.24
C ALA A 551 -6.45 -9.82 27.79
N GLY A 552 -5.95 -8.80 28.52
CA GLY A 552 -4.77 -8.04 28.11
C GLY A 552 -4.99 -7.15 26.88
N ILE A 553 -4.29 -6.04 26.84
CA ILE A 553 -4.20 -5.19 25.65
C ILE A 553 -3.05 -5.73 24.79
N TYR A 554 -3.31 -5.92 23.50
CA TYR A 554 -2.28 -6.41 22.60
C TYR A 554 -1.15 -5.40 22.43
N SER A 555 0.06 -5.86 22.66
CA SER A 555 1.30 -5.14 22.41
C SER A 555 2.35 -6.13 21.93
N PRO A 556 2.86 -6.04 20.67
CA PRO A 556 3.82 -7.02 20.13
C PRO A 556 5.15 -7.06 20.92
N SER A 557 5.45 -6.00 21.67
CA SER A 557 6.62 -5.92 22.55
C SER A 557 6.34 -6.39 23.98
N GLY A 558 5.09 -6.70 24.32
CA GLY A 558 4.65 -6.91 25.71
C GLY A 558 4.70 -5.62 26.52
N GLN A 559 4.71 -5.72 27.83
CA GLN A 559 4.78 -4.59 28.77
C GLN A 559 6.18 -4.49 29.39
N ASN A 560 6.97 -3.51 28.95
CA ASN A 560 8.37 -3.32 29.38
C ASN A 560 8.51 -2.27 30.48
N TYR A 561 7.43 -1.92 31.16
CA TYR A 561 7.37 -0.93 32.25
C TYR A 561 6.35 -1.38 33.30
N GLU A 562 6.46 -0.85 34.51
CA GLU A 562 5.45 -1.01 35.54
C GLU A 562 4.39 0.10 35.38
N PRO A 563 3.10 -0.23 35.23
CA PRO A 563 2.08 0.78 35.08
C PRO A 563 1.86 1.55 36.39
N VAL A 564 1.55 2.84 36.29
CA VAL A 564 1.35 3.71 37.47
C VAL A 564 0.20 3.28 38.35
N ASP A 565 -0.73 2.50 37.80
CA ASP A 565 -1.90 1.94 38.48
C ASP A 565 -1.73 0.44 38.87
N ALA A 566 -0.53 -0.09 38.91
CA ALA A 566 -0.22 -1.50 39.22
C ALA A 566 -0.87 -2.01 40.51
N GLY A 567 -1.05 -1.13 41.50
CA GLY A 567 -1.69 -1.45 42.80
C GLY A 567 -3.21 -1.37 42.82
N THR A 568 -3.87 -1.06 41.68
CA THR A 568 -5.32 -0.93 41.58
C THR A 568 -6.01 -2.26 41.23
N ILE A 569 -7.34 -2.29 41.32
CA ILE A 569 -8.14 -3.48 40.99
C ILE A 569 -8.10 -3.81 39.49
N SER A 570 -7.99 -2.79 38.65
CA SER A 570 -7.99 -2.88 37.17
C SER A 570 -6.81 -2.14 36.57
N PRO A 571 -5.55 -2.63 36.80
CA PRO A 571 -4.38 -1.98 36.24
C PRO A 571 -4.35 -2.06 34.72
N TYR A 572 -3.75 -1.08 34.10
CA TYR A 572 -3.44 -1.11 32.66
C TYR A 572 -2.47 -2.25 32.38
N LYS A 573 -2.83 -3.18 31.49
CA LYS A 573 -2.04 -4.37 31.24
C LYS A 573 -1.88 -4.63 29.75
N GLU A 574 -0.65 -4.52 29.26
CA GLU A 574 -0.26 -4.94 27.94
C GLU A 574 0.33 -6.36 27.94
N ALA A 575 0.08 -7.10 26.88
CA ALA A 575 0.61 -8.43 26.69
C ALA A 575 0.84 -8.74 25.22
N LYS A 576 1.87 -9.52 24.91
CA LYS A 576 2.17 -9.96 23.55
C LYS A 576 1.05 -10.79 22.94
N ASP A 577 0.39 -11.58 23.76
CA ASP A 577 -0.79 -12.39 23.40
C ASP A 577 -2.10 -11.72 23.83
N GLY A 578 -2.07 -10.45 24.16
CA GLY A 578 -3.23 -9.66 24.54
C GLY A 578 -4.33 -9.74 23.49
N GLN A 579 -5.57 -9.70 23.93
CA GLN A 579 -6.74 -9.94 23.08
C GLN A 579 -7.43 -8.65 22.65
N ILE A 580 -7.31 -7.58 23.44
CA ILE A 580 -7.93 -6.29 23.19
C ILE A 580 -7.03 -5.48 22.23
N LEU A 581 -7.61 -5.02 21.12
CA LEU A 581 -6.97 -4.06 20.23
C LEU A 581 -7.34 -2.64 20.67
N GLN A 582 -6.40 -1.96 21.31
CA GLN A 582 -6.54 -0.55 21.64
C GLN A 582 -5.81 0.28 20.58
N GLU A 583 -6.55 1.07 19.83
CA GLU A 583 -6.05 1.73 18.63
C GLU A 583 -5.59 3.18 18.87
N GLY A 584 -5.82 3.70 20.08
CA GLY A 584 -5.67 5.12 20.35
C GLY A 584 -6.83 5.93 19.74
N ILE A 585 -6.74 7.25 19.77
CA ILE A 585 -7.75 8.17 19.20
C ILE A 585 -7.64 8.12 17.66
N CYS A 586 -8.05 6.98 17.09
CA CYS A 586 -7.96 6.69 15.65
C CYS A 586 -9.10 5.77 15.21
N GLU A 587 -10.25 6.33 14.88
CA GLU A 587 -11.43 5.56 14.46
C GLU A 587 -11.19 4.86 13.11
N ALA A 588 -10.43 5.49 12.20
CA ALA A 588 -10.06 4.86 10.92
C ALA A 588 -9.21 3.60 11.15
N GLY A 589 -8.23 3.65 12.06
CA GLY A 589 -7.44 2.50 12.46
C GLY A 589 -8.26 1.43 13.16
N ALA A 590 -9.16 1.83 14.06
CA ALA A 590 -10.05 0.89 14.74
C ALA A 590 -10.96 0.14 13.76
N LEU A 591 -11.51 0.85 12.76
CA LEU A 591 -12.33 0.21 11.74
C LEU A 591 -11.52 -0.64 10.75
N ALA A 592 -10.29 -0.25 10.43
CA ALA A 592 -9.38 -1.08 9.65
C ALA A 592 -9.03 -2.39 10.39
N SER A 593 -8.79 -2.33 11.71
CA SER A 593 -8.66 -3.52 12.58
C SER A 593 -9.92 -4.38 12.56
N PHE A 594 -11.09 -3.76 12.62
CA PHE A 594 -12.39 -4.44 12.53
C PHE A 594 -12.53 -5.18 11.20
N MET A 595 -12.20 -4.54 10.08
CA MET A 595 -12.23 -5.15 8.75
C MET A 595 -11.26 -6.33 8.67
N ALA A 596 -10.02 -6.16 9.12
CA ALA A 596 -9.00 -7.20 9.09
C ALA A 596 -9.40 -8.42 9.94
N ALA A 597 -9.93 -8.19 11.14
CA ALA A 597 -10.44 -9.25 12.01
C ALA A 597 -11.68 -9.93 11.43
N GLY A 598 -12.66 -9.16 10.96
CA GLY A 598 -13.93 -9.66 10.46
C GLY A 598 -13.86 -10.38 9.11
N THR A 599 -12.73 -10.24 8.39
CA THR A 599 -12.42 -10.97 7.15
C THR A 599 -11.40 -12.10 7.34
N ALA A 600 -10.93 -12.34 8.57
CA ALA A 600 -9.93 -13.37 8.88
C ALA A 600 -10.37 -14.78 8.46
N TYR A 601 -11.67 -15.04 8.39
CA TYR A 601 -12.22 -16.31 7.89
C TYR A 601 -11.79 -16.60 6.44
N SER A 602 -11.55 -15.57 5.63
CA SER A 602 -11.20 -15.73 4.20
C SER A 602 -9.69 -15.80 3.95
N HIS A 603 -8.87 -15.19 4.79
CA HIS A 603 -7.42 -15.19 4.56
C HIS A 603 -6.61 -15.93 5.63
N SER A 604 -7.22 -16.25 6.79
CA SER A 604 -6.56 -16.99 7.87
C SER A 604 -7.32 -18.24 8.33
N GLU A 605 -8.45 -18.58 7.69
CA GLU A 605 -9.33 -19.73 8.06
C GLU A 605 -9.89 -19.63 9.49
N LEU A 606 -9.82 -18.44 10.09
CA LEU A 606 -10.22 -18.21 11.48
C LEU A 606 -11.50 -17.36 11.55
N PRO A 607 -12.57 -17.87 12.15
CA PRO A 607 -13.85 -17.17 12.30
C PRO A 607 -13.79 -16.16 13.45
N MET A 608 -12.94 -15.12 13.33
CA MET A 608 -12.80 -14.10 14.35
C MET A 608 -14.09 -13.28 14.50
N ILE A 609 -14.35 -12.81 15.71
CA ILE A 609 -15.54 -12.05 16.09
C ILE A 609 -15.10 -10.69 16.63
N PRO A 610 -14.84 -9.69 15.76
CA PRO A 610 -14.53 -8.36 16.21
C PRO A 610 -15.76 -7.66 16.79
N ILE A 611 -15.54 -6.97 17.90
CA ILE A 611 -16.51 -6.12 18.57
C ILE A 611 -15.87 -4.75 18.73
N TYR A 612 -16.18 -3.85 17.80
CA TYR A 612 -15.67 -2.49 17.83
C TYR A 612 -16.65 -1.58 18.56
N ILE A 613 -16.21 -1.01 19.69
CA ILE A 613 -17.00 -0.10 20.54
C ILE A 613 -16.45 1.31 20.36
N PHE A 614 -17.34 2.26 20.10
CA PHE A 614 -17.03 3.66 19.87
C PHE A 614 -18.12 4.58 20.42
N TYR A 615 -17.86 5.85 20.59
CA TYR A 615 -18.92 6.84 20.80
C TYR A 615 -19.85 6.87 19.59
N SER A 616 -21.12 6.61 19.82
CA SER A 616 -22.12 6.44 18.75
C SER A 616 -22.08 7.59 17.71
N ILE A 617 -22.05 8.84 18.19
CA ILE A 617 -22.04 10.01 17.31
C ILE A 617 -20.83 10.07 16.37
N PHE A 618 -19.65 9.55 16.76
CA PHE A 618 -18.43 9.68 15.97
C PHE A 618 -18.21 8.53 14.99
N GLY A 619 -18.82 7.36 15.19
CA GLY A 619 -18.56 6.19 14.39
C GLY A 619 -18.89 6.37 12.91
N MET A 620 -20.17 6.36 12.58
CA MET A 620 -20.61 6.37 11.17
C MET A 620 -20.21 7.65 10.41
N GLN A 621 -20.20 8.79 11.05
CA GLN A 621 -19.88 10.06 10.37
C GLN A 621 -18.37 10.26 10.15
N ARG A 622 -17.49 9.64 10.94
CA ARG A 622 -16.03 9.76 10.75
C ARG A 622 -15.46 8.72 9.78
N VAL A 623 -16.05 7.54 9.71
CA VAL A 623 -15.49 6.40 8.98
C VAL A 623 -16.50 5.70 8.08
N GLY A 624 -17.53 6.40 7.66
CA GLY A 624 -18.63 5.85 6.84
C GLY A 624 -18.15 5.16 5.57
N ASP A 625 -17.16 5.72 4.87
CA ASP A 625 -16.57 5.11 3.69
C ASP A 625 -15.91 3.74 3.99
N MET A 626 -15.18 3.65 5.09
CA MET A 626 -14.60 2.36 5.52
C MET A 626 -15.68 1.36 5.96
N VAL A 627 -16.82 1.83 6.48
CA VAL A 627 -17.97 0.94 6.78
C VAL A 627 -18.56 0.37 5.50
N TRP A 628 -18.65 1.17 4.43
CA TRP A 628 -18.99 0.68 3.09
C TRP A 628 -17.97 -0.36 2.60
N ALA A 629 -16.68 -0.08 2.74
CA ALA A 629 -15.62 -1.03 2.39
C ALA A 629 -15.72 -2.34 3.20
N CYS A 630 -16.10 -2.27 4.47
CA CYS A 630 -16.41 -3.47 5.28
C CYS A 630 -17.57 -4.27 4.69
N GLY A 631 -18.61 -3.59 4.18
CA GLY A 631 -19.73 -4.23 3.48
C GLY A 631 -19.29 -4.97 2.22
N ASP A 632 -18.45 -4.34 1.42
CA ASP A 632 -17.89 -4.91 0.18
C ASP A 632 -16.92 -6.05 0.45
N ALA A 633 -16.15 -5.97 1.55
CA ALA A 633 -15.25 -7.01 2.03
C ALA A 633 -15.97 -8.22 2.64
N MET A 634 -17.29 -8.14 2.85
CA MET A 634 -18.08 -9.14 3.59
C MET A 634 -17.55 -9.35 5.02
N THR A 635 -17.19 -8.26 5.68
CA THR A 635 -16.71 -8.26 7.06
C THR A 635 -17.79 -8.75 8.02
N LYS A 636 -17.43 -9.62 8.94
CA LYS A 636 -18.31 -10.15 9.99
C LYS A 636 -17.93 -9.58 11.35
N GLY A 637 -18.90 -9.08 12.11
CA GLY A 637 -18.63 -8.55 13.44
C GLY A 637 -19.69 -7.56 13.91
N PHE A 638 -19.40 -6.88 15.01
CA PHE A 638 -20.34 -5.98 15.68
C PHE A 638 -19.75 -4.58 15.82
N LEU A 639 -20.44 -3.59 15.26
CA LEU A 639 -20.18 -2.17 15.46
C LEU A 639 -21.09 -1.66 16.57
N ILE A 640 -20.54 -1.28 17.71
CA ILE A 640 -21.29 -0.93 18.92
C ILE A 640 -21.17 0.58 19.19
N GLY A 641 -22.23 1.30 18.94
CA GLY A 641 -22.35 2.71 19.36
C GLY A 641 -22.65 2.82 20.85
N GLY A 642 -21.65 3.09 21.66
CA GLY A 642 -21.79 3.39 23.08
C GLY A 642 -22.25 4.84 23.32
N THR A 643 -22.75 5.16 24.52
CA THR A 643 -23.18 6.50 24.94
C THR A 643 -24.12 7.18 23.93
N ALA A 644 -25.10 6.42 23.39
CA ALA A 644 -25.99 6.89 22.31
C ALA A 644 -27.15 7.77 22.77
N GLY A 645 -27.35 7.97 24.07
CA GLY A 645 -28.51 8.69 24.60
C GLY A 645 -28.52 10.17 24.24
N ARG A 646 -29.71 10.70 23.94
CA ARG A 646 -29.90 12.15 23.71
C ARG A 646 -30.07 12.89 25.02
N THR A 647 -30.99 12.43 25.86
CA THR A 647 -31.37 13.08 27.12
C THR A 647 -30.52 12.64 28.31
N THR A 648 -29.82 11.52 28.18
CA THR A 648 -28.98 10.95 29.24
C THR A 648 -27.52 11.41 29.17
N LEU A 649 -27.12 12.20 28.15
CA LEU A 649 -25.78 12.72 27.93
C LEU A 649 -25.64 14.21 28.13
N ASN A 650 -26.44 14.79 29.06
CA ASN A 650 -26.44 16.22 29.33
C ASN A 650 -25.04 16.75 29.74
N GLY A 651 -24.28 15.97 30.48
CA GLY A 651 -22.93 16.30 30.91
C GLY A 651 -21.90 16.31 29.79
N GLU A 652 -22.11 15.50 28.75
CA GLU A 652 -21.22 15.41 27.57
C GLU A 652 -21.53 16.49 26.53
N GLY A 653 -22.73 17.08 26.56
CA GLY A 653 -23.15 18.15 25.66
C GLY A 653 -23.62 17.66 24.28
N VAL A 654 -23.97 18.64 23.45
CA VAL A 654 -24.63 18.43 22.15
C VAL A 654 -23.78 17.59 21.19
N GLN A 655 -22.46 17.74 21.19
CA GLN A 655 -21.55 17.06 20.30
C GLN A 655 -21.42 15.54 20.56
N HIS A 656 -21.92 15.04 21.67
CA HIS A 656 -21.94 13.60 21.99
C HIS A 656 -23.35 12.98 21.88
N GLN A 657 -24.37 13.79 21.70
CA GLN A 657 -25.74 13.31 21.60
C GLN A 657 -26.02 12.77 20.20
N ASP A 658 -26.38 11.49 20.10
CA ASP A 658 -26.65 10.82 18.84
C ASP A 658 -28.15 10.63 18.60
N GLY A 659 -28.55 10.79 17.37
CA GLY A 659 -29.88 10.48 16.87
C GLY A 659 -29.88 10.16 15.39
N HIS A 660 -28.69 9.98 14.79
CA HIS A 660 -28.46 9.90 13.36
C HIS A 660 -27.80 8.59 12.91
N SER A 661 -27.12 7.86 13.79
CA SER A 661 -26.31 6.69 13.42
C SER A 661 -27.11 5.63 12.71
N HIS A 662 -28.36 5.34 13.13
CA HIS A 662 -29.22 4.39 12.42
C HIS A 662 -29.57 4.84 11.00
N VAL A 663 -29.80 6.13 10.79
CA VAL A 663 -30.07 6.70 9.45
C VAL A 663 -28.83 6.55 8.57
N LEU A 664 -27.64 6.89 9.10
CA LEU A 664 -26.38 6.73 8.38
C LEU A 664 -26.08 5.25 8.08
N ALA A 665 -26.32 4.37 9.03
CA ALA A 665 -26.10 2.93 8.87
C ALA A 665 -27.06 2.29 7.84
N SER A 666 -28.27 2.80 7.71
CA SER A 666 -29.29 2.29 6.78
C SER A 666 -28.89 2.38 5.30
N VAL A 667 -27.92 3.22 4.96
CA VAL A 667 -27.42 3.34 3.57
C VAL A 667 -26.46 2.21 3.20
N VAL A 668 -25.91 1.46 4.17
CA VAL A 668 -25.04 0.31 3.92
C VAL A 668 -25.89 -0.95 3.74
N PRO A 669 -25.98 -1.53 2.52
CA PRO A 669 -27.03 -2.49 2.15
C PRO A 669 -27.03 -3.79 2.94
N ASN A 670 -25.88 -4.19 3.50
CA ASN A 670 -25.72 -5.46 4.22
C ASN A 670 -25.49 -5.27 5.73
N MET A 671 -25.75 -4.08 6.25
CA MET A 671 -25.71 -3.80 7.68
C MET A 671 -27.09 -4.01 8.30
N MET A 672 -27.14 -4.75 9.41
CA MET A 672 -28.33 -4.88 10.24
C MET A 672 -28.17 -4.01 11.48
N THR A 673 -29.18 -3.20 11.79
CA THR A 673 -29.13 -2.25 12.90
C THR A 673 -30.11 -2.62 14.00
N TYR A 674 -29.67 -2.49 15.26
CA TYR A 674 -30.45 -2.78 16.46
C TYR A 674 -30.29 -1.64 17.47
N ASP A 675 -31.32 -1.36 18.27
CA ASP A 675 -31.30 -0.39 19.36
C ASP A 675 -31.88 -1.02 20.64
N PRO A 676 -31.12 -1.93 21.31
CA PRO A 676 -31.59 -2.64 22.47
C PRO A 676 -31.75 -1.70 23.66
N ALA A 677 -32.95 -1.67 24.25
CA ALA A 677 -33.27 -0.86 25.43
C ALA A 677 -32.96 -1.59 26.74
N PHE A 678 -32.96 -2.92 26.74
CA PHE A 678 -32.80 -3.75 27.93
C PHE A 678 -31.66 -4.77 27.76
N ALA A 679 -31.13 -5.23 28.91
CA ALA A 679 -30.02 -6.19 28.93
C ALA A 679 -30.38 -7.55 28.28
N TYR A 680 -31.63 -8.02 28.41
CA TYR A 680 -32.08 -9.26 27.79
C TYR A 680 -32.09 -9.18 26.24
N GLU A 681 -32.39 -8.01 25.69
CA GLU A 681 -32.35 -7.79 24.23
C GLU A 681 -30.89 -7.84 23.69
N LEU A 682 -29.93 -7.35 24.49
CA LEU A 682 -28.51 -7.50 24.17
C LEU A 682 -28.06 -8.97 24.25
N ALA A 683 -28.61 -9.76 25.17
CA ALA A 683 -28.28 -11.18 25.35
C ALA A 683 -28.75 -12.03 24.17
N VAL A 684 -29.92 -11.73 23.59
CA VAL A 684 -30.48 -12.39 22.40
C VAL A 684 -29.71 -12.07 21.14
#